data_fa002e97563651bf1ee6ab031580a18c
#
_entry.id   fa002e97563651bf1ee6ab031580a18c
#
_cell.length_a   1.000
_cell.length_b   1.000
_cell.length_c   1.000
_cell.angle_alpha   90.00
_cell.angle_beta   90.00
_cell.angle_gamma   90.00
#
_symmetry.space_group_name_H-M   'P 1'
#
loop_
_entity.id
_entity.type
_entity.pdbx_description
1 polymer ?
#
loop_
_entity_poly.entity_id
_entity_poly.type
_entity_poly.pdbx_seq_one_letter_code
_entity_poly.pdbx_strand_id
1 'polypeptide(L)'
;MYSRLRNTSQFMVAFMLLALTSCQSPEQAGTSKISAEALTEENFLNPPLQARPAALWTWMNAYVDRDQLTFELEEMKDKGMRGAIIWDMGALIDPEKIIPAGPAYLGPESLQSIHHVIDEAERLGLEMGISAASSWNAGGPWVSPEEGSQTVAWKRVKVSGPQSLSIQLPIPEQAKAPTSTLAVMAVPAGAPVIETNQAYRLDGNVDANGQLSWVVPEGDWELLHFVSTATGQHLMCPSPKSKGLMVDHLSAAASRKHIDHVFESITRGRKDLGALKTLFLDSYEVKTPVDWTPKFTEAFQDAYGYDPLPWLPVLAGMTVVSEDLSSRFRHDYGKLVSDLVIENHFAPAREIANQHGLQLLAEAGHGGYAKFDTLKALGAVDIPMGEFWNHRKNWCTKEAASAANIYGKTFVNAESMTGWQNWQDGPQMYKRLTDIAFCAGLNQITFHTFAHQPPGAGLPGYAYHAGEHFNVNLTWWPQARPLLDALSRSSHMLQQGRFVADVAAFYGDNAPNLVPARRLTPTIKPCWTEDKCLHCGQPKPVDLSTLGQSYDYDYLNQEILVEGMQVRNGKLVLPSGMEYSLLVLPQRTSVSLTTLEKIGQLVADGATVVGAKPQRSNTLKTYPDCDQQVRALADRIWGDCDGAAVTSHVYGKGRVFWNVPLNEVLATIGVAPDFTVEGVDNAGRRIDYIHRTTGKKEIYFVCNTSDEALQFTAGFRAGGGLVPSFWNPEDGSVSPCYVYEQRDGATYIDLELAPAASVFVVFTRQAATEHLLAIEHSGGNKALTGAYTDLEVLEFSADRATAQVWQPGTYAFATSAGRRGRWQVNEVPEPQSITGPWTIRFPADRGAPAAVELSTLIDWTKHTDPGVKYFSGTATYHKSFDLPERHMPGDAPLMLDLGVVKEVAVVRVNGREAGVLWKEPYRVDVSDFVRPGSNQLEIEVTNVWNNRIVGDVSQAAEDRITRTNLFEKFKPDSPLLRSGLLGPVSLSQAVLAVAEWE
;
A
#
# COMPACT_ATOMS: atom_id res chain seq x y z
N MET A 1 13.65 77.79 1.00
CA MET A 1 13.78 76.89 -0.14
C MET A 1 14.64 75.69 0.26
N TYR A 2 14.25 75.00 1.29
CA TYR A 2 14.87 73.76 1.78
C TYR A 2 13.92 73.17 2.85
N SER A 3 12.82 72.54 2.42
CA SER A 3 12.02 71.74 3.36
C SER A 3 10.87 70.98 2.62
N ARG A 4 11.21 70.19 1.58
CA ARG A 4 10.25 69.32 0.90
C ARG A 4 10.90 68.11 0.22
N LEU A 5 11.81 67.44 0.90
CA LEU A 5 12.41 66.20 0.39
C LEU A 5 12.76 65.20 1.53
N ARG A 6 11.85 65.00 2.45
CA ARG A 6 12.09 64.05 3.55
C ARG A 6 10.90 63.11 3.85
N ASN A 7 9.82 63.13 3.04
CA ASN A 7 8.62 62.29 3.26
C ASN A 7 8.34 61.23 2.21
N THR A 8 9.24 61.07 1.22
CA THR A 8 9.02 59.99 0.19
C THR A 8 9.81 58.70 0.47
N SER A 9 10.77 58.71 1.41
CA SER A 9 11.52 57.51 1.77
C SER A 9 10.91 56.65 2.89
N GLN A 10 9.97 57.21 3.68
CA GLN A 10 9.30 56.45 4.72
C GLN A 10 8.06 55.69 4.21
N PHE A 11 7.46 56.12 3.09
CA PHE A 11 6.36 55.39 2.47
C PHE A 11 6.82 54.19 1.61
N MET A 12 8.02 54.19 1.09
CA MET A 12 8.57 53.03 0.37
C MET A 12 9.08 51.90 1.28
N VAL A 13 9.51 52.21 2.48
CA VAL A 13 9.94 51.20 3.46
C VAL A 13 8.73 50.53 4.14
N ALA A 14 7.62 51.28 4.31
CA ALA A 14 6.37 50.71 4.86
C ALA A 14 5.66 49.81 3.84
N PHE A 15 5.78 50.04 2.52
CA PHE A 15 5.23 49.16 1.49
C PHE A 15 6.09 47.91 1.24
N MET A 16 7.42 47.95 1.44
CA MET A 16 8.31 46.80 1.39
C MET A 16 8.24 45.93 2.66
N LEU A 17 7.88 46.49 3.80
CA LEU A 17 7.64 45.69 5.02
C LEU A 17 6.22 45.06 5.08
N LEU A 18 5.26 45.56 4.33
CA LEU A 18 3.93 44.94 4.17
C LEU A 18 3.89 43.87 3.07
N ALA A 19 4.86 43.85 2.14
CA ALA A 19 5.01 42.82 1.14
C ALA A 19 5.83 41.60 1.62
N LEU A 20 6.52 41.72 2.77
CA LEU A 20 7.26 40.60 3.39
C LEU A 20 6.51 39.88 4.51
N THR A 21 5.27 40.31 4.83
CA THR A 21 4.42 39.63 5.80
C THR A 21 3.25 38.88 5.19
N SER A 22 3.16 38.73 3.85
CA SER A 22 2.11 37.99 3.17
C SER A 22 2.60 36.73 2.42
N CYS A 23 3.82 36.26 2.66
CA CYS A 23 4.23 34.90 2.40
C CYS A 23 4.26 34.12 3.73
N GLN A 24 3.15 34.11 4.46
CA GLN A 24 2.83 32.98 5.28
C GLN A 24 2.37 31.87 4.32
N SER A 25 3.16 30.80 4.28
CA SER A 25 2.72 29.50 3.78
C SER A 25 1.31 29.27 4.29
N PRO A 26 0.37 28.76 3.49
CA PRO A 26 -0.93 28.38 4.00
C PRO A 26 -0.72 27.47 5.20
N GLU A 27 -1.15 27.92 6.37
CA GLU A 27 -1.25 27.07 7.56
C GLU A 27 -1.93 25.79 7.08
N GLN A 28 -1.21 24.69 7.22
CA GLN A 28 -1.74 23.36 7.00
C GLN A 28 -2.98 23.21 7.87
N ALA A 29 -4.14 23.25 7.23
CA ALA A 29 -5.38 22.90 7.89
C ALA A 29 -5.18 21.54 8.55
N GLY A 30 -5.37 21.52 9.86
CA GLY A 30 -5.21 20.47 10.82
C GLY A 30 -5.04 19.04 10.34
N THR A 31 -3.82 18.62 10.02
CA THR A 31 -3.44 17.24 10.26
C THR A 31 -3.38 17.08 11.77
N SER A 32 -4.28 16.35 12.37
CA SER A 32 -4.19 15.97 13.78
C SER A 32 -2.87 15.22 13.94
N LYS A 33 -1.82 15.91 14.40
CA LYS A 33 -0.58 15.23 14.78
C LYS A 33 -0.97 14.32 15.95
N ILE A 34 -1.02 13.00 15.68
CA ILE A 34 -1.14 12.02 16.75
C ILE A 34 0.05 12.29 17.67
N SER A 35 -0.21 12.76 18.89
CA SER A 35 0.84 13.13 19.84
C SER A 35 1.56 11.90 20.36
N ALA A 36 2.80 12.05 20.81
CA ALA A 36 3.55 10.96 21.44
C ALA A 36 2.84 10.40 22.70
N GLU A 37 1.92 11.15 23.27
CA GLU A 37 1.07 10.75 24.39
C GLU A 37 -0.05 9.79 23.99
N ALA A 38 -0.36 9.64 22.70
CA ALA A 38 -1.39 8.72 22.20
C ALA A 38 -0.95 7.24 22.27
N LEU A 39 0.33 6.94 22.48
CA LEU A 39 0.83 5.56 22.64
C LEU A 39 0.67 5.12 24.10
N THR A 40 -0.52 4.67 24.45
CA THR A 40 -0.88 4.08 25.73
C THR A 40 -1.37 2.64 25.54
N GLU A 41 -1.33 1.82 26.58
CA GLU A 41 -1.88 0.46 26.55
C GLU A 41 -3.38 0.47 26.27
N GLU A 42 -4.12 1.43 26.79
CA GLU A 42 -5.55 1.59 26.55
C GLU A 42 -5.85 1.86 25.04
N ASN A 43 -5.10 2.80 24.43
CA ASN A 43 -5.26 3.08 23.01
C ASN A 43 -4.75 1.95 22.10
N PHE A 44 -3.84 1.12 22.60
CA PHE A 44 -3.43 -0.09 21.90
C PHE A 44 -4.52 -1.15 21.95
N LEU A 45 -5.07 -1.39 23.14
CA LEU A 45 -6.15 -2.36 23.32
C LEU A 45 -7.42 -1.95 22.55
N ASN A 46 -7.76 -0.66 22.59
CA ASN A 46 -8.93 -0.06 21.96
C ASN A 46 -8.52 1.04 20.95
N PRO A 47 -8.04 0.68 19.75
CA PRO A 47 -7.53 1.65 18.80
C PRO A 47 -8.56 2.68 18.35
N PRO A 48 -8.13 3.94 18.13
CA PRO A 48 -9.01 5.01 17.63
C PRO A 48 -9.55 4.66 16.24
N LEU A 49 -10.66 5.31 15.86
CA LEU A 49 -11.37 5.02 14.62
C LEU A 49 -10.49 5.08 13.37
N GLN A 50 -9.54 6.03 13.31
CA GLN A 50 -8.63 6.21 12.18
C GLN A 50 -7.64 5.03 11.97
N ALA A 51 -7.42 4.20 12.97
CA ALA A 51 -6.59 3.02 12.87
C ALA A 51 -7.37 1.77 12.40
N ARG A 52 -8.69 1.84 12.40
CA ARG A 52 -9.55 0.71 12.04
C ARG A 52 -9.67 0.57 10.52
N PRO A 53 -9.78 -0.66 10.00
CA PRO A 53 -9.98 -0.88 8.58
C PRO A 53 -11.27 -0.28 8.04
N ALA A 54 -11.23 0.18 6.79
CA ALA A 54 -12.40 0.52 5.99
C ALA A 54 -12.53 -0.48 4.82
N ALA A 55 -13.55 -0.30 3.97
CA ALA A 55 -13.68 -1.07 2.74
C ALA A 55 -14.18 -0.20 1.57
N LEU A 56 -13.82 -0.56 0.35
CA LEU A 56 -14.54 -0.11 -0.84
C LEU A 56 -15.89 -0.84 -0.87
N TRP A 57 -16.96 -0.12 -0.58
CA TRP A 57 -18.31 -0.64 -0.53
C TRP A 57 -18.94 -0.59 -1.91
N THR A 58 -18.78 -1.70 -2.63
CA THR A 58 -19.16 -1.79 -4.03
C THR A 58 -20.67 -1.86 -4.20
N TRP A 59 -21.26 -0.83 -4.79
CA TRP A 59 -22.64 -0.77 -5.22
C TRP A 59 -22.74 -1.19 -6.69
N MET A 60 -22.76 -2.51 -6.92
CA MET A 60 -22.73 -3.04 -8.29
C MET A 60 -23.97 -2.68 -9.08
N ASN A 61 -23.76 -2.13 -10.29
CA ASN A 61 -24.80 -1.60 -11.15
C ASN A 61 -25.69 -0.53 -10.49
N ALA A 62 -25.22 0.11 -9.41
CA ALA A 62 -26.02 1.03 -8.57
C ALA A 62 -27.28 0.38 -7.95
N TYR A 63 -27.37 -0.97 -7.94
CA TYR A 63 -28.51 -1.71 -7.39
C TYR A 63 -28.32 -1.90 -5.89
N VAL A 64 -29.10 -1.17 -5.09
CA VAL A 64 -28.99 -1.18 -3.63
C VAL A 64 -30.37 -1.24 -2.96
N ASP A 65 -30.39 -1.83 -1.77
CA ASP A 65 -31.54 -1.87 -0.85
C ASP A 65 -31.18 -1.14 0.45
N ARG A 66 -32.00 -0.19 0.90
CA ARG A 66 -31.64 0.69 2.04
C ARG A 66 -31.65 -0.02 3.38
N ASP A 67 -32.59 -0.94 3.58
CA ASP A 67 -32.65 -1.70 4.84
C ASP A 67 -31.41 -2.58 4.95
N GLN A 68 -30.98 -3.17 3.83
CA GLN A 68 -29.76 -3.95 3.77
C GLN A 68 -28.49 -3.08 3.92
N LEU A 69 -28.49 -1.85 3.39
CA LEU A 69 -27.38 -0.90 3.62
C LEU A 69 -27.23 -0.57 5.13
N THR A 70 -28.34 -0.35 5.82
CA THR A 70 -28.34 -0.16 7.29
C THR A 70 -27.79 -1.38 8.01
N PHE A 71 -28.26 -2.59 7.67
CA PHE A 71 -27.75 -3.84 8.25
C PHE A 71 -26.25 -4.01 8.05
N GLU A 72 -25.74 -3.77 6.84
CA GLU A 72 -24.30 -3.87 6.54
C GLU A 72 -23.45 -2.86 7.32
N LEU A 73 -23.95 -1.63 7.53
CA LEU A 73 -23.27 -0.65 8.39
C LEU A 73 -23.26 -1.08 9.87
N GLU A 74 -24.34 -1.67 10.37
CA GLU A 74 -24.41 -2.23 11.73
C GLU A 74 -23.41 -3.39 11.87
N GLU A 75 -23.33 -4.28 10.90
CA GLU A 75 -22.32 -5.35 10.85
C GLU A 75 -20.89 -4.83 10.80
N MET A 76 -20.59 -3.81 9.98
CA MET A 76 -19.28 -3.15 9.97
C MET A 76 -18.92 -2.58 11.34
N LYS A 77 -19.89 -1.94 12.01
CA LYS A 77 -19.73 -1.41 13.37
C LYS A 77 -19.44 -2.51 14.38
N ASP A 78 -20.23 -3.61 14.36
CA ASP A 78 -20.06 -4.75 15.26
C ASP A 78 -18.67 -5.40 15.08
N LYS A 79 -18.19 -5.54 13.85
CA LYS A 79 -16.85 -6.08 13.57
C LYS A 79 -15.71 -5.09 13.83
N GLY A 80 -16.00 -3.85 14.21
CA GLY A 80 -14.99 -2.86 14.60
C GLY A 80 -14.33 -2.14 13.42
N MET A 81 -14.98 -2.07 12.26
CA MET A 81 -14.51 -1.30 11.11
C MET A 81 -14.68 0.21 11.35
N ARG A 82 -13.90 1.02 10.63
CA ARG A 82 -14.03 2.48 10.60
C ARG A 82 -15.31 2.92 9.86
N GLY A 83 -15.67 2.20 8.82
CA GLY A 83 -16.74 2.49 7.89
C GLY A 83 -16.40 2.04 6.49
N ALA A 84 -16.89 2.75 5.47
CA ALA A 84 -16.70 2.35 4.09
C ALA A 84 -16.65 3.54 3.12
N ILE A 85 -16.17 3.29 1.91
CA ILE A 85 -16.20 4.22 0.78
C ILE A 85 -17.28 3.75 -0.19
N ILE A 86 -18.31 4.56 -0.39
CA ILE A 86 -19.33 4.29 -1.42
C ILE A 86 -18.63 4.25 -2.78
N TRP A 87 -18.67 3.08 -3.41
CA TRP A 87 -17.98 2.81 -4.67
C TRP A 87 -18.97 2.24 -5.68
N ASP A 88 -19.56 3.12 -6.48
CA ASP A 88 -20.53 2.78 -7.51
C ASP A 88 -19.83 2.23 -8.75
N MET A 89 -20.12 0.97 -9.11
CA MET A 89 -19.42 0.26 -10.17
C MET A 89 -20.36 -0.61 -11.01
N GLY A 90 -20.04 -0.74 -12.29
CA GLY A 90 -20.68 -1.72 -13.14
C GLY A 90 -20.22 -3.15 -12.84
N ALA A 91 -21.10 -4.11 -12.92
CA ALA A 91 -20.74 -5.51 -12.87
C ALA A 91 -20.01 -5.91 -14.16
N LEU A 92 -18.67 -6.05 -14.10
CA LEU A 92 -17.83 -6.44 -15.25
C LEU A 92 -18.03 -7.90 -15.66
N ILE A 93 -18.37 -8.76 -14.69
CA ILE A 93 -18.66 -10.17 -14.90
C ILE A 93 -20.03 -10.45 -14.30
N ASP A 94 -21.00 -10.70 -15.18
CA ASP A 94 -22.36 -11.11 -14.83
C ASP A 94 -23.02 -11.78 -16.07
N PRO A 95 -22.51 -12.94 -16.53
CA PRO A 95 -22.98 -13.59 -17.74
C PRO A 95 -24.44 -14.01 -17.66
N GLU A 96 -24.92 -14.38 -16.49
CA GLU A 96 -26.31 -14.79 -16.24
C GLU A 96 -27.25 -13.60 -15.98
N LYS A 97 -26.70 -12.37 -15.93
CA LYS A 97 -27.43 -11.12 -15.67
C LYS A 97 -28.25 -11.14 -14.39
N ILE A 98 -27.65 -11.66 -13.32
CA ILE A 98 -28.31 -11.77 -12.01
C ILE A 98 -28.34 -10.46 -11.23
N ILE A 99 -27.52 -9.47 -11.61
CA ILE A 99 -27.43 -8.19 -10.93
C ILE A 99 -28.25 -7.14 -11.69
N PRO A 100 -29.39 -6.68 -11.16
CA PRO A 100 -30.23 -5.68 -11.82
C PRO A 100 -29.49 -4.33 -12.01
N ALA A 101 -29.98 -3.52 -12.94
CA ALA A 101 -29.54 -2.15 -13.10
C ALA A 101 -30.29 -1.21 -12.15
N GLY A 102 -29.55 -0.53 -11.27
CA GLY A 102 -30.07 0.50 -10.37
C GLY A 102 -30.23 1.88 -11.02
N PRO A 103 -30.35 2.96 -10.22
CA PRO A 103 -30.45 4.34 -10.71
C PRO A 103 -29.12 4.84 -11.29
N ALA A 104 -29.13 6.03 -11.92
CA ALA A 104 -27.91 6.71 -12.30
C ALA A 104 -27.17 7.25 -11.06
N TYR A 105 -25.86 7.12 -11.03
CA TYR A 105 -25.02 7.66 -9.95
C TYR A 105 -25.19 9.17 -9.83
N LEU A 106 -25.30 9.68 -8.61
CA LEU A 106 -25.62 11.08 -8.26
C LEU A 106 -26.97 11.58 -8.83
N GLY A 107 -27.79 10.69 -9.40
CA GLY A 107 -29.17 11.00 -9.75
C GLY A 107 -30.08 11.00 -8.50
N PRO A 108 -31.34 11.50 -8.61
CA PRO A 108 -32.21 11.71 -7.44
C PRO A 108 -32.43 10.47 -6.57
N GLU A 109 -32.57 9.29 -7.15
CA GLU A 109 -32.76 8.03 -6.39
C GLU A 109 -31.46 7.56 -5.76
N SER A 110 -30.33 7.66 -6.47
CA SER A 110 -29.00 7.36 -5.92
C SER A 110 -28.66 8.26 -4.73
N LEU A 111 -28.94 9.56 -4.86
CA LEU A 111 -28.73 10.53 -3.76
C LEU A 111 -29.55 10.21 -2.50
N GLN A 112 -30.75 9.67 -2.65
CA GLN A 112 -31.54 9.22 -1.48
C GLN A 112 -30.86 8.09 -0.72
N SER A 113 -30.22 7.14 -1.43
CA SER A 113 -29.48 6.06 -0.79
C SER A 113 -28.14 6.56 -0.20
N ILE A 114 -27.44 7.46 -0.90
CA ILE A 114 -26.22 8.10 -0.40
C ILE A 114 -26.51 8.87 0.90
N HIS A 115 -27.58 9.69 0.91
CA HIS A 115 -27.97 10.45 2.11
C HIS A 115 -28.37 9.53 3.26
N HIS A 116 -29.13 8.47 2.99
CA HIS A 116 -29.49 7.45 3.98
C HIS A 116 -28.25 6.84 4.64
N VAL A 117 -27.26 6.45 3.85
CA VAL A 117 -26.00 5.89 4.36
C VAL A 117 -25.23 6.90 5.21
N ILE A 118 -25.18 8.17 4.82
CA ILE A 118 -24.51 9.21 5.61
C ILE A 118 -25.17 9.35 6.97
N ASP A 119 -26.52 9.38 7.02
CA ASP A 119 -27.29 9.54 8.25
C ASP A 119 -27.16 8.32 9.17
N GLU A 120 -27.21 7.09 8.61
CA GLU A 120 -27.01 5.84 9.36
C GLU A 120 -25.58 5.70 9.87
N ALA A 121 -24.57 6.03 9.07
CA ALA A 121 -23.18 6.04 9.50
C ALA A 121 -22.94 7.03 10.65
N GLU A 122 -23.57 8.22 10.60
CA GLU A 122 -23.52 9.19 11.69
C GLU A 122 -24.18 8.64 12.96
N ARG A 123 -25.35 8.01 12.85
CA ARG A 123 -26.02 7.33 13.97
C ARG A 123 -25.13 6.26 14.63
N LEU A 124 -24.36 5.52 13.81
CA LEU A 124 -23.48 4.46 14.26
C LEU A 124 -22.10 4.94 14.71
N GLY A 125 -21.73 6.20 14.44
CA GLY A 125 -20.39 6.72 14.70
C GLY A 125 -19.32 6.15 13.79
N LEU A 126 -19.67 5.85 12.54
CA LEU A 126 -18.79 5.42 11.46
C LEU A 126 -18.38 6.62 10.60
N GLU A 127 -17.31 6.46 9.82
CA GLU A 127 -16.85 7.41 8.81
C GLU A 127 -17.08 6.87 7.41
N MET A 128 -17.58 7.73 6.51
CA MET A 128 -17.85 7.38 5.13
C MET A 128 -16.93 8.11 4.16
N GLY A 129 -16.62 7.46 3.07
CA GLY A 129 -16.06 8.07 1.87
C GLY A 129 -17.00 7.92 0.69
N ILE A 130 -16.73 8.65 -0.38
CA ILE A 130 -17.46 8.54 -1.64
C ILE A 130 -16.52 8.68 -2.83
N SER A 131 -16.68 7.83 -3.83
CA SER A 131 -15.97 7.94 -5.11
C SER A 131 -16.47 9.15 -5.92
N ALA A 132 -15.57 9.83 -6.60
CA ALA A 132 -15.91 10.98 -7.44
C ALA A 132 -16.67 10.61 -8.73
N ALA A 133 -16.72 9.33 -9.07
CA ALA A 133 -17.41 8.86 -10.28
C ALA A 133 -17.98 7.46 -10.08
N SER A 134 -18.88 7.04 -10.97
CA SER A 134 -19.29 5.64 -11.12
C SER A 134 -18.26 4.92 -11.98
N SER A 135 -17.08 4.72 -11.48
CA SER A 135 -15.93 4.03 -12.13
C SER A 135 -14.62 4.30 -11.40
N TRP A 136 -13.52 3.73 -11.92
CA TRP A 136 -12.15 4.05 -11.51
C TRP A 136 -11.73 5.45 -11.92
N ASN A 137 -12.04 5.86 -13.16
CA ASN A 137 -11.62 7.16 -13.70
C ASN A 137 -12.62 8.26 -13.35
N ALA A 138 -12.13 9.47 -13.18
CA ALA A 138 -12.96 10.65 -12.99
C ALA A 138 -13.72 11.02 -14.28
N GLY A 139 -15.00 11.32 -14.13
CA GLY A 139 -15.86 11.67 -15.25
C GLY A 139 -17.35 11.38 -14.99
N GLY A 140 -18.15 11.38 -16.04
CA GLY A 140 -19.57 11.09 -15.91
C GLY A 140 -20.42 11.57 -17.10
N PRO A 141 -21.74 11.32 -17.08
CA PRO A 141 -22.64 11.77 -18.15
C PRO A 141 -22.76 13.29 -18.25
N TRP A 142 -22.30 14.04 -17.28
CA TRP A 142 -22.29 15.51 -17.25
C TRP A 142 -21.05 16.13 -17.90
N VAL A 143 -20.05 15.31 -18.29
CA VAL A 143 -18.84 15.78 -18.98
C VAL A 143 -19.14 15.96 -20.47
N SER A 144 -19.00 17.20 -20.98
CA SER A 144 -19.19 17.49 -22.41
C SER A 144 -17.97 17.01 -23.24
N PRO A 145 -18.10 16.85 -24.54
CA PRO A 145 -16.96 16.50 -25.41
C PRO A 145 -15.77 17.46 -25.30
N GLU A 146 -16.03 18.76 -25.05
CA GLU A 146 -15.02 19.81 -24.91
C GLU A 146 -14.26 19.71 -23.57
N GLU A 147 -14.89 19.10 -22.56
CA GLU A 147 -14.33 18.87 -21.23
C GLU A 147 -13.73 17.45 -21.09
N GLY A 148 -13.94 16.63 -22.12
CA GLY A 148 -13.39 15.29 -22.19
C GLY A 148 -11.91 15.27 -22.51
N SER A 149 -11.24 14.18 -22.14
CA SER A 149 -9.80 13.98 -22.35
C SER A 149 -9.40 14.07 -23.82
N GLN A 150 -8.23 14.66 -24.07
CA GLN A 150 -7.68 14.90 -25.41
C GLN A 150 -6.32 14.24 -25.61
N THR A 151 -5.95 14.03 -26.87
CA THR A 151 -4.66 13.48 -27.30
C THR A 151 -4.20 14.09 -28.60
N VAL A 152 -2.91 13.94 -28.92
CA VAL A 152 -2.37 14.29 -30.23
C VAL A 152 -2.55 13.11 -31.19
N ALA A 153 -3.08 13.41 -32.36
CA ALA A 153 -3.17 12.47 -33.48
C ALA A 153 -2.56 13.07 -34.75
N TRP A 154 -2.16 12.21 -35.68
CA TRP A 154 -1.55 12.68 -36.94
C TRP A 154 -1.95 11.82 -38.14
N LYS A 155 -1.93 12.44 -39.30
CA LYS A 155 -2.05 11.78 -40.61
C LYS A 155 -0.83 12.09 -41.45
N ARG A 156 -0.36 11.09 -42.18
CA ARG A 156 0.75 11.22 -43.15
C ARG A 156 0.21 11.12 -44.57
N VAL A 157 0.67 12.01 -45.44
CA VAL A 157 0.35 12.00 -46.89
C VAL A 157 1.65 12.11 -47.66
N LYS A 158 1.90 11.20 -48.60
CA LYS A 158 3.06 11.25 -49.49
C LYS A 158 2.73 12.19 -50.65
N VAL A 159 3.67 13.06 -50.98
CA VAL A 159 3.56 14.04 -52.03
C VAL A 159 4.89 14.11 -52.79
N SER A 160 4.87 14.05 -54.11
CA SER A 160 6.08 14.17 -54.93
C SER A 160 6.05 15.54 -55.69
N GLY A 161 7.19 16.24 -55.75
CA GLY A 161 7.32 17.49 -56.45
C GLY A 161 8.31 17.40 -57.61
N PRO A 162 8.41 18.50 -58.42
CA PRO A 162 7.81 19.79 -58.23
C PRO A 162 6.33 19.88 -58.75
N GLN A 163 5.41 20.41 -57.94
CA GLN A 163 4.04 20.65 -58.31
C GLN A 163 3.37 21.71 -57.42
N SER A 164 2.27 22.32 -57.92
CA SER A 164 1.37 23.10 -57.08
C SER A 164 0.33 22.16 -56.49
N LEU A 165 0.34 21.99 -55.16
CA LEU A 165 -0.57 21.17 -54.42
C LEU A 165 -1.69 22.02 -53.84
N SER A 166 -2.94 21.56 -54.04
CA SER A 166 -4.09 22.09 -53.33
C SER A 166 -4.97 20.94 -52.90
N ILE A 167 -4.96 20.65 -51.58
CA ILE A 167 -5.69 19.53 -51.02
C ILE A 167 -6.43 19.89 -49.74
N GLN A 168 -7.57 19.25 -49.54
CA GLN A 168 -8.21 19.22 -48.24
C GLN A 168 -7.31 18.38 -47.30
N LEU A 169 -6.90 18.95 -46.15
CA LEU A 169 -6.09 18.23 -45.19
C LEU A 169 -6.86 17.03 -44.66
N PRO A 170 -6.32 15.81 -44.81
CA PRO A 170 -6.98 14.63 -44.24
C PRO A 170 -6.89 14.64 -42.73
N ILE A 171 -8.02 14.41 -42.07
CA ILE A 171 -8.10 14.20 -40.62
C ILE A 171 -7.71 12.75 -40.33
N PRO A 172 -6.98 12.46 -39.23
CA PRO A 172 -6.73 11.09 -38.78
C PRO A 172 -8.02 10.31 -38.59
N GLU A 173 -8.06 9.03 -39.00
CA GLU A 173 -9.29 8.19 -38.95
C GLU A 173 -9.80 7.98 -37.49
N GLN A 174 -8.90 8.01 -36.52
CA GLN A 174 -9.23 7.89 -35.10
C GLN A 174 -9.70 9.20 -34.45
N ALA A 175 -9.61 10.34 -35.19
CA ALA A 175 -9.96 11.64 -34.60
C ALA A 175 -11.47 11.75 -34.33
N LYS A 176 -11.81 12.33 -33.18
CA LYS A 176 -13.18 12.58 -32.71
C LYS A 176 -13.31 14.03 -32.34
N ALA A 177 -14.50 14.57 -32.56
CA ALA A 177 -14.77 15.95 -32.17
C ALA A 177 -14.78 16.14 -30.65
N PRO A 178 -14.27 17.26 -30.14
CA PRO A 178 -13.66 18.37 -30.88
C PRO A 178 -12.28 18.01 -31.45
N THR A 179 -11.96 18.58 -32.62
CA THR A 179 -10.65 18.39 -33.29
C THR A 179 -10.12 19.73 -33.75
N SER A 180 -8.84 20.03 -33.49
CA SER A 180 -8.18 21.25 -33.89
C SER A 180 -6.82 20.98 -34.53
N THR A 181 -6.46 21.62 -35.60
CA THR A 181 -5.13 21.55 -36.21
C THR A 181 -4.09 22.16 -35.27
N LEU A 182 -3.04 21.39 -34.96
CA LEU A 182 -1.89 21.82 -34.16
C LEU A 182 -0.74 22.31 -35.05
N ALA A 183 -0.39 21.51 -36.05
CA ALA A 183 0.66 21.83 -37.00
C ALA A 183 0.48 21.07 -38.31
N VAL A 184 0.89 21.72 -39.40
CA VAL A 184 1.03 21.08 -40.70
C VAL A 184 2.47 21.22 -41.12
N MET A 185 3.15 20.11 -41.40
CA MET A 185 4.55 20.07 -41.70
C MET A 185 4.81 19.21 -42.94
N ALA A 186 5.79 19.60 -43.76
CA ALA A 186 6.30 18.72 -44.80
C ALA A 186 7.75 18.39 -44.50
N VAL A 187 8.08 17.08 -44.53
CA VAL A 187 9.42 16.54 -44.28
C VAL A 187 9.85 15.67 -45.45
N PRO A 188 11.16 15.51 -45.75
CA PRO A 188 11.61 14.61 -46.79
C PRO A 188 11.13 13.17 -46.54
N ALA A 189 10.55 12.50 -47.53
CA ALA A 189 9.99 11.16 -47.39
C ALA A 189 11.11 10.16 -47.14
N GLY A 190 10.90 9.30 -46.13
CA GLY A 190 11.84 8.23 -45.76
C GLY A 190 13.16 8.69 -45.15
N ALA A 191 13.31 9.96 -44.81
CA ALA A 191 14.49 10.47 -44.13
C ALA A 191 14.64 9.78 -42.74
N PRO A 192 15.81 9.24 -42.40
CA PRO A 192 16.03 8.61 -41.12
C PRO A 192 16.08 9.65 -39.98
N VAL A 193 16.45 10.87 -40.31
CA VAL A 193 16.51 12.03 -39.40
C VAL A 193 15.94 13.24 -40.14
N ILE A 194 15.13 14.00 -39.46
CA ILE A 194 14.57 15.27 -39.94
C ILE A 194 15.45 16.40 -39.43
N GLU A 195 16.19 17.04 -40.37
CA GLU A 195 16.92 18.26 -40.07
C GLU A 195 15.96 19.45 -40.03
N THR A 196 16.14 20.37 -39.09
CA THR A 196 15.22 21.51 -38.90
C THR A 196 15.13 22.41 -40.12
N ASN A 197 16.20 22.52 -40.92
CA ASN A 197 16.24 23.30 -42.16
C ASN A 197 15.61 22.57 -43.37
N GLN A 198 15.26 21.30 -43.23
CA GLN A 198 14.62 20.46 -44.26
C GLN A 198 13.13 20.29 -44.02
N ALA A 199 12.60 20.75 -42.89
CA ALA A 199 11.18 20.70 -42.57
C ALA A 199 10.51 22.02 -42.89
N TYR A 200 9.40 21.96 -43.63
CA TYR A 200 8.57 23.13 -43.89
C TYR A 200 7.40 23.17 -42.94
N ARG A 201 7.22 24.25 -42.21
CA ARG A 201 5.96 24.55 -41.55
C ARG A 201 4.96 25.17 -42.49
N LEU A 202 3.79 24.57 -42.63
CA LEU A 202 2.79 24.94 -43.63
C LEU A 202 1.47 25.47 -43.01
N ASP A 203 1.48 25.76 -41.71
CA ASP A 203 0.28 26.24 -41.00
C ASP A 203 -0.31 27.50 -41.67
N GLY A 204 0.56 28.43 -42.09
CA GLY A 204 0.17 29.65 -42.80
C GLY A 204 -0.36 29.42 -44.23
N ASN A 205 -0.26 28.21 -44.74
CA ASN A 205 -0.75 27.84 -46.08
C ASN A 205 -2.09 27.12 -46.05
N VAL A 206 -2.70 27.00 -44.84
CA VAL A 206 -4.00 26.36 -44.62
C VAL A 206 -5.08 27.43 -44.46
N ASP A 207 -6.12 27.35 -45.23
CA ASP A 207 -7.26 28.29 -45.12
C ASP A 207 -8.24 27.89 -43.99
N ALA A 208 -9.24 28.73 -43.74
CA ALA A 208 -10.26 28.51 -42.71
C ALA A 208 -11.11 27.24 -42.93
N ASN A 209 -11.12 26.68 -44.13
CA ASN A 209 -11.81 25.43 -44.44
C ASN A 209 -10.92 24.21 -44.36
N GLY A 210 -9.66 24.36 -43.96
CA GLY A 210 -8.69 23.26 -43.88
C GLY A 210 -8.08 22.87 -45.24
N GLN A 211 -8.15 23.74 -46.23
CA GLN A 211 -7.54 23.55 -47.55
C GLN A 211 -6.08 24.00 -47.50
N LEU A 212 -5.14 23.11 -47.72
CA LEU A 212 -3.73 23.43 -47.86
C LEU A 212 -3.39 23.79 -49.30
N SER A 213 -2.71 24.92 -49.49
CA SER A 213 -2.13 25.34 -50.76
C SER A 213 -0.60 25.44 -50.62
N TRP A 214 0.13 24.61 -51.37
CA TRP A 214 1.60 24.55 -51.21
C TRP A 214 2.28 24.32 -52.58
N VAL A 215 3.35 25.04 -52.82
CA VAL A 215 4.26 24.76 -53.95
C VAL A 215 5.30 23.74 -53.48
N VAL A 216 5.11 22.49 -53.87
CA VAL A 216 5.93 21.37 -53.47
C VAL A 216 7.29 21.50 -54.17
N PRO A 217 8.42 21.52 -53.43
CA PRO A 217 9.75 21.50 -54.04
C PRO A 217 10.02 20.14 -54.72
N GLU A 218 11.07 20.09 -55.54
CA GLU A 218 11.56 18.84 -56.16
C GLU A 218 11.88 17.82 -55.11
N GLY A 219 11.46 16.55 -55.33
CA GLY A 219 11.69 15.40 -54.44
C GLY A 219 10.39 14.84 -53.87
N ASP A 220 10.56 13.81 -53.03
CA ASP A 220 9.49 13.13 -52.34
C ASP A 220 9.36 13.66 -50.92
N TRP A 221 8.14 13.96 -50.52
CA TRP A 221 7.80 14.56 -49.23
C TRP A 221 6.75 13.72 -48.47
N GLU A 222 6.83 13.75 -47.15
CA GLU A 222 5.71 13.39 -46.26
C GLU A 222 5.10 14.67 -45.66
N LEU A 223 3.83 14.88 -45.95
CA LEU A 223 3.02 15.90 -45.31
C LEU A 223 2.45 15.30 -44.02
N LEU A 224 2.74 15.94 -42.92
CA LEU A 224 2.28 15.57 -41.58
C LEU A 224 1.24 16.55 -41.11
N HIS A 225 0.01 16.12 -40.88
CA HIS A 225 -1.04 16.91 -40.28
C HIS A 225 -1.27 16.45 -38.84
N PHE A 226 -0.83 17.23 -37.86
CA PHE A 226 -1.03 17.01 -36.44
C PHE A 226 -2.29 17.72 -35.97
N VAL A 227 -3.11 17.02 -35.20
CA VAL A 227 -4.35 17.56 -34.64
C VAL A 227 -4.41 17.21 -33.13
N SER A 228 -4.98 18.12 -32.33
CA SER A 228 -5.58 17.72 -31.07
C SER A 228 -6.94 17.12 -31.31
N THR A 229 -7.30 16.07 -30.58
CA THR A 229 -8.59 15.41 -30.78
C THR A 229 -9.09 14.83 -29.45
N ALA A 230 -10.42 14.82 -29.29
CA ALA A 230 -10.98 14.10 -28.15
C ALA A 230 -10.60 12.61 -28.22
N THR A 231 -10.21 12.02 -27.10
CA THR A 231 -9.98 10.57 -27.02
C THR A 231 -11.30 9.82 -27.18
N GLY A 232 -12.42 10.45 -26.77
CA GLY A 232 -13.73 9.83 -26.68
C GLY A 232 -13.74 8.66 -25.71
N GLN A 233 -12.77 8.61 -24.78
CA GLN A 233 -12.71 7.58 -23.76
C GLN A 233 -13.83 7.80 -22.75
N HIS A 234 -14.59 6.75 -22.55
CA HIS A 234 -15.61 6.68 -21.51
C HIS A 234 -15.01 6.16 -20.20
N LEU A 235 -15.76 6.33 -19.12
CA LEU A 235 -15.48 5.67 -17.86
C LEU A 235 -15.28 4.17 -18.08
N MET A 236 -14.39 3.55 -17.29
CA MET A 236 -13.94 2.17 -17.51
C MET A 236 -15.00 1.13 -17.16
N CYS A 237 -15.65 1.32 -16.03
CA CYS A 237 -16.59 0.35 -15.45
C CYS A 237 -17.79 1.04 -14.80
N PRO A 238 -18.51 1.93 -15.51
CA PRO A 238 -19.64 2.63 -14.92
C PRO A 238 -20.85 1.71 -14.76
N SER A 239 -21.68 1.98 -13.75
CA SER A 239 -23.03 1.42 -13.67
C SER A 239 -23.82 1.70 -14.94
N PRO A 240 -24.77 0.83 -15.33
CA PRO A 240 -25.40 0.87 -16.66
C PRO A 240 -26.00 2.21 -17.06
N LYS A 241 -26.54 2.99 -16.10
CA LYS A 241 -27.16 4.31 -16.32
C LYS A 241 -26.22 5.49 -16.07
N SER A 242 -24.95 5.22 -15.70
CA SER A 242 -23.96 6.23 -15.34
C SER A 242 -22.84 6.41 -16.38
N LYS A 243 -23.00 5.84 -17.56
CA LYS A 243 -22.02 5.91 -18.65
C LYS A 243 -21.79 7.35 -19.06
N GLY A 244 -20.54 7.76 -19.12
CA GLY A 244 -20.13 9.11 -19.47
C GLY A 244 -18.69 9.19 -19.94
N LEU A 245 -18.27 10.37 -20.36
CA LEU A 245 -16.90 10.65 -20.81
C LEU A 245 -15.96 10.77 -19.58
N MET A 246 -14.72 10.36 -19.78
CA MET A 246 -13.62 10.66 -18.87
C MET A 246 -13.25 12.16 -19.02
N VAL A 247 -13.09 12.84 -17.89
CA VAL A 247 -12.74 14.27 -17.85
C VAL A 247 -11.31 14.52 -18.39
N ASP A 248 -11.04 15.71 -18.90
CA ASP A 248 -9.67 16.14 -19.22
C ASP A 248 -8.89 16.46 -17.93
N HIS A 249 -8.08 15.50 -17.48
CA HIS A 249 -7.26 15.64 -16.27
C HIS A 249 -6.13 16.68 -16.42
N LEU A 250 -5.79 17.09 -17.65
CA LEU A 250 -4.81 18.15 -17.90
C LEU A 250 -5.44 19.55 -17.80
N SER A 251 -6.78 19.64 -17.72
CA SER A 251 -7.52 20.89 -17.63
C SER A 251 -8.04 21.15 -16.22
N ALA A 252 -7.50 22.18 -15.56
CA ALA A 252 -7.98 22.59 -14.23
C ALA A 252 -9.47 22.99 -14.26
N ALA A 253 -9.95 23.61 -15.34
CA ALA A 253 -11.35 24.00 -15.46
C ALA A 253 -12.28 22.78 -15.54
N ALA A 254 -11.92 21.77 -16.35
CA ALA A 254 -12.71 20.56 -16.51
C ALA A 254 -12.71 19.73 -15.22
N SER A 255 -11.54 19.58 -14.56
CA SER A 255 -11.42 18.88 -13.28
C SER A 255 -12.23 19.55 -12.18
N ARG A 256 -12.11 20.88 -12.01
CA ARG A 256 -12.90 21.63 -11.02
C ARG A 256 -14.40 21.47 -11.25
N LYS A 257 -14.87 21.67 -12.48
CA LYS A 257 -16.29 21.51 -12.82
C LYS A 257 -16.82 20.12 -12.50
N HIS A 258 -16.01 19.09 -12.73
CA HIS A 258 -16.37 17.71 -12.39
C HIS A 258 -16.51 17.51 -10.88
N ILE A 259 -15.52 17.95 -10.10
CA ILE A 259 -15.55 17.78 -8.63
C ILE A 259 -16.64 18.66 -8.00
N ASP A 260 -16.81 19.90 -8.49
CA ASP A 260 -17.90 20.79 -8.05
C ASP A 260 -19.27 20.14 -8.30
N HIS A 261 -19.48 19.51 -9.47
CA HIS A 261 -20.71 18.76 -9.75
C HIS A 261 -20.98 17.64 -8.75
N VAL A 262 -19.95 16.92 -8.33
CA VAL A 262 -20.06 15.85 -7.30
C VAL A 262 -20.57 16.46 -5.99
N PHE A 263 -19.93 17.54 -5.51
CA PHE A 263 -20.29 18.19 -4.25
C PHE A 263 -21.65 18.89 -4.31
N GLU A 264 -21.95 19.61 -5.40
CA GLU A 264 -23.27 20.22 -5.61
C GLU A 264 -24.40 19.18 -5.59
N SER A 265 -24.13 17.98 -6.12
CA SER A 265 -25.10 16.89 -6.10
C SER A 265 -25.31 16.35 -4.69
N ILE A 266 -24.23 16.01 -3.98
CA ILE A 266 -24.29 15.39 -2.64
C ILE A 266 -24.86 16.37 -1.60
N THR A 267 -24.53 17.66 -1.68
CA THR A 267 -25.00 18.67 -0.75
C THR A 267 -26.45 19.11 -1.00
N ARG A 268 -27.03 18.75 -2.15
CA ARG A 268 -28.40 19.13 -2.50
C ARG A 268 -29.41 18.58 -1.47
N GLY A 269 -30.06 19.49 -0.76
CA GLY A 269 -31.05 19.15 0.26
C GLY A 269 -30.46 18.75 1.63
N ARG A 270 -29.15 18.86 1.82
CA ARG A 270 -28.47 18.62 3.11
C ARG A 270 -27.93 19.92 3.70
N LYS A 271 -27.87 19.97 5.03
CA LYS A 271 -27.26 21.11 5.76
C LYS A 271 -25.76 20.92 5.95
N ASP A 272 -25.31 19.67 6.08
CA ASP A 272 -23.93 19.27 6.27
C ASP A 272 -23.69 17.88 5.65
N LEU A 273 -22.46 17.44 5.68
CA LEU A 273 -22.02 16.15 5.15
C LEU A 273 -21.90 15.05 6.23
N GLY A 274 -22.20 15.36 7.52
CA GLY A 274 -22.28 14.37 8.59
C GLY A 274 -21.09 13.45 8.69
N ALA A 275 -21.35 12.15 8.56
CA ALA A 275 -20.35 11.08 8.59
C ALA A 275 -19.43 11.02 7.35
N LEU A 276 -19.73 11.75 6.26
CA LEU A 276 -18.89 11.78 5.08
C LEU A 276 -17.62 12.58 5.35
N LYS A 277 -16.44 11.91 5.28
CA LYS A 277 -15.13 12.49 5.64
C LYS A 277 -14.11 12.41 4.51
N THR A 278 -14.38 11.62 3.48
CA THR A 278 -13.39 11.32 2.44
C THR A 278 -14.01 11.45 1.05
N LEU A 279 -13.37 12.22 0.16
CA LEU A 279 -13.53 12.09 -1.27
C LEU A 279 -12.50 11.08 -1.76
N PHE A 280 -12.91 10.10 -2.55
CA PHE A 280 -12.05 9.09 -3.11
C PHE A 280 -11.86 9.27 -4.61
N LEU A 281 -10.62 9.35 -5.04
CA LEU A 281 -10.19 9.20 -6.43
C LEU A 281 -9.44 7.88 -6.55
N ASP A 282 -10.00 6.99 -7.34
CA ASP A 282 -9.46 5.67 -7.63
C ASP A 282 -8.27 5.75 -8.59
N SER A 283 -7.72 4.62 -8.99
CA SER A 283 -6.56 4.51 -9.86
C SER A 283 -6.73 5.25 -11.19
N TYR A 284 -5.65 5.93 -11.61
CA TYR A 284 -5.61 6.58 -12.91
C TYR A 284 -5.30 5.56 -14.01
N GLU A 285 -6.34 4.93 -14.55
CA GLU A 285 -6.24 3.94 -15.60
C GLU A 285 -6.78 4.47 -16.94
N VAL A 286 -5.90 4.73 -17.88
CA VAL A 286 -6.26 5.26 -19.20
C VAL A 286 -5.83 4.29 -20.31
N LYS A 287 -6.76 3.93 -21.19
CA LYS A 287 -6.51 3.05 -22.34
C LYS A 287 -5.88 3.78 -23.52
N THR A 288 -6.26 5.03 -23.72
CA THR A 288 -5.75 5.90 -24.78
C THR A 288 -4.90 6.97 -24.16
N PRO A 289 -3.73 7.30 -24.69
CA PRO A 289 -2.93 8.41 -24.17
C PRO A 289 -3.76 9.67 -23.98
N VAL A 290 -3.62 10.30 -22.84
CA VAL A 290 -4.17 11.61 -22.50
C VAL A 290 -2.97 12.53 -22.34
N ASP A 291 -2.62 13.22 -23.39
CA ASP A 291 -1.35 13.92 -23.50
C ASP A 291 -1.46 15.30 -24.14
N TRP A 292 -2.69 15.83 -24.27
CA TRP A 292 -2.95 17.16 -24.78
C TRP A 292 -4.15 17.83 -24.08
N THR A 293 -4.09 19.16 -24.03
CA THR A 293 -5.19 20.03 -23.58
C THR A 293 -5.11 21.37 -24.34
N PRO A 294 -6.16 22.16 -24.47
CA PRO A 294 -6.17 23.39 -25.30
C PRO A 294 -5.04 24.39 -25.02
N LYS A 295 -4.55 24.48 -23.77
CA LYS A 295 -3.47 25.39 -23.37
C LYS A 295 -2.09 24.73 -23.29
N PHE A 296 -1.93 23.53 -23.83
CA PHE A 296 -0.69 22.75 -23.71
C PHE A 296 0.53 23.49 -24.28
N THR A 297 0.41 24.09 -25.46
CA THR A 297 1.54 24.81 -26.13
C THR A 297 2.02 25.99 -25.30
N GLU A 298 1.10 26.76 -24.71
CA GLU A 298 1.43 27.89 -23.83
C GLU A 298 2.15 27.41 -22.59
N ALA A 299 1.59 26.40 -21.91
CA ALA A 299 2.20 25.80 -20.72
C ALA A 299 3.60 25.20 -21.00
N PHE A 300 3.77 24.58 -22.18
CA PHE A 300 5.06 24.02 -22.59
C PHE A 300 6.11 25.13 -22.79
N GLN A 301 5.72 26.20 -23.48
CA GLN A 301 6.63 27.32 -23.75
C GLN A 301 7.03 28.05 -22.44
N ASP A 302 6.09 28.18 -21.51
CA ASP A 302 6.36 28.77 -20.19
C ASP A 302 7.34 27.90 -19.37
N ALA A 303 7.17 26.57 -19.41
CA ALA A 303 8.00 25.64 -18.65
C ALA A 303 9.42 25.49 -19.23
N TYR A 304 9.55 25.40 -20.57
CA TYR A 304 10.81 25.01 -21.22
C TYR A 304 11.43 26.10 -22.10
N GLY A 305 10.70 27.16 -22.44
CA GLY A 305 11.23 28.29 -23.19
C GLY A 305 11.37 28.05 -24.69
N TYR A 306 10.78 27.01 -25.26
CA TYR A 306 10.79 26.75 -26.71
C TYR A 306 9.44 26.22 -27.20
N ASP A 307 9.18 26.36 -28.51
CA ASP A 307 7.96 25.89 -29.16
C ASP A 307 7.98 24.37 -29.33
N PRO A 308 7.00 23.60 -28.79
CA PRO A 308 6.93 22.15 -28.95
C PRO A 308 6.49 21.71 -30.35
N LEU A 309 5.80 22.57 -31.13
CA LEU A 309 5.18 22.18 -32.40
C LEU A 309 6.19 21.63 -33.44
N PRO A 310 7.40 22.23 -33.63
CA PRO A 310 8.41 21.68 -34.55
C PRO A 310 8.90 20.28 -34.17
N TRP A 311 8.67 19.85 -32.91
CA TRP A 311 9.11 18.57 -32.37
C TRP A 311 8.03 17.48 -32.39
N LEU A 312 6.77 17.82 -32.79
CA LEU A 312 5.67 16.84 -32.86
C LEU A 312 5.99 15.60 -33.73
N PRO A 313 6.84 15.67 -34.80
CA PRO A 313 7.25 14.44 -35.50
C PRO A 313 7.89 13.39 -34.62
N VAL A 314 8.48 13.76 -33.47
CA VAL A 314 9.03 12.82 -32.48
C VAL A 314 7.94 11.95 -31.87
N LEU A 315 6.73 12.49 -31.61
CA LEU A 315 5.58 11.75 -31.14
C LEU A 315 5.07 10.76 -32.21
N ALA A 316 5.28 11.09 -33.47
CA ALA A 316 4.96 10.20 -34.59
C ALA A 316 6.05 9.15 -34.86
N GLY A 317 7.05 9.03 -33.97
CA GLY A 317 8.12 8.04 -34.05
C GLY A 317 9.26 8.41 -35.01
N MET A 318 9.37 9.68 -35.39
CA MET A 318 10.46 10.19 -36.22
C MET A 318 11.58 10.77 -35.36
N THR A 319 12.81 10.73 -35.86
CA THR A 319 13.96 11.39 -35.21
C THR A 319 14.10 12.80 -35.77
N VAL A 320 14.09 13.81 -34.88
CA VAL A 320 14.31 15.21 -35.23
C VAL A 320 15.69 15.63 -34.77
N VAL A 321 16.54 16.08 -35.68
CA VAL A 321 17.96 16.45 -35.51
C VAL A 321 18.85 15.30 -35.03
N SER A 322 18.49 14.65 -33.94
CA SER A 322 19.20 13.46 -33.42
C SER A 322 18.32 12.72 -32.44
N GLU A 323 18.63 11.43 -32.18
CA GLU A 323 17.93 10.64 -31.16
C GLU A 323 18.13 11.23 -29.76
N ASP A 324 19.29 11.79 -29.47
CA ASP A 324 19.54 12.48 -28.20
C ASP A 324 18.57 13.66 -27.99
N LEU A 325 18.44 14.56 -28.97
CA LEU A 325 17.54 15.71 -28.86
C LEU A 325 16.07 15.28 -28.88
N SER A 326 15.72 14.30 -29.70
CA SER A 326 14.37 13.71 -29.69
C SER A 326 14.01 13.09 -28.32
N SER A 327 14.97 12.45 -27.65
CA SER A 327 14.80 11.90 -26.31
C SER A 327 14.59 13.00 -25.26
N ARG A 328 15.30 14.13 -25.36
CA ARG A 328 15.12 15.29 -24.47
C ARG A 328 13.75 15.95 -24.67
N PHE A 329 13.28 16.04 -25.91
CA PHE A 329 11.92 16.51 -26.17
C PHE A 329 10.87 15.57 -25.54
N ARG A 330 11.02 14.24 -25.71
CA ARG A 330 10.14 13.26 -25.05
C ARG A 330 10.15 13.42 -23.53
N HIS A 331 11.31 13.71 -22.94
CA HIS A 331 11.44 14.01 -21.52
C HIS A 331 10.63 15.26 -21.14
N ASP A 332 10.85 16.39 -21.81
CA ASP A 332 10.19 17.66 -21.50
C ASP A 332 8.67 17.54 -21.69
N TYR A 333 8.22 16.87 -22.77
CA TYR A 333 6.83 16.63 -23.07
C TYR A 333 6.15 15.77 -22.01
N GLY A 334 6.76 14.63 -21.66
CA GLY A 334 6.23 13.71 -20.65
C GLY A 334 6.19 14.35 -19.26
N LYS A 335 7.22 15.13 -18.91
CA LYS A 335 7.27 15.87 -17.65
C LYS A 335 6.16 16.91 -17.53
N LEU A 336 5.88 17.68 -18.63
CA LEU A 336 4.75 18.61 -18.62
C LEU A 336 3.41 17.91 -18.47
N VAL A 337 3.17 16.81 -19.20
CA VAL A 337 1.94 16.01 -19.04
C VAL A 337 1.76 15.58 -17.59
N SER A 338 2.83 15.09 -16.97
CA SER A 338 2.84 14.72 -15.56
C SER A 338 2.46 15.88 -14.65
N ASP A 339 3.12 17.02 -14.80
CA ASP A 339 2.88 18.19 -13.95
C ASP A 339 1.44 18.70 -14.11
N LEU A 340 0.93 18.76 -15.37
CA LEU A 340 -0.45 19.18 -15.63
C LEU A 340 -1.51 18.25 -14.99
N VAL A 341 -1.32 16.92 -15.03
CA VAL A 341 -2.24 16.00 -14.33
C VAL A 341 -2.26 16.29 -12.83
N ILE A 342 -1.10 16.46 -12.24
CA ILE A 342 -0.97 16.65 -10.79
C ILE A 342 -1.56 18.00 -10.36
N GLU A 343 -1.19 19.06 -11.05
CA GLU A 343 -1.56 20.45 -10.73
C GLU A 343 -3.01 20.78 -11.12
N ASN A 344 -3.54 20.13 -12.15
CA ASN A 344 -4.86 20.44 -12.71
C ASN A 344 -5.95 19.43 -12.34
N HIS A 345 -5.58 18.26 -11.76
CA HIS A 345 -6.58 17.28 -11.33
C HIS A 345 -6.48 16.97 -9.83
N PHE A 346 -5.37 16.41 -9.36
CA PHE A 346 -5.26 16.02 -7.96
C PHE A 346 -5.27 17.21 -7.00
N ALA A 347 -4.50 18.26 -7.29
CA ALA A 347 -4.44 19.44 -6.42
C ALA A 347 -5.79 20.18 -6.32
N PRO A 348 -6.53 20.46 -7.42
CA PRO A 348 -7.86 21.05 -7.34
C PRO A 348 -8.89 20.14 -6.64
N ALA A 349 -8.83 18.82 -6.86
CA ALA A 349 -9.72 17.90 -6.18
C ALA A 349 -9.53 17.94 -4.66
N ARG A 350 -8.26 17.97 -4.19
CA ARG A 350 -7.94 18.15 -2.78
C ARG A 350 -8.44 19.48 -2.23
N GLU A 351 -8.18 20.57 -2.95
CA GLU A 351 -8.61 21.91 -2.54
C GLU A 351 -10.13 21.95 -2.32
N ILE A 352 -10.92 21.48 -3.28
CA ILE A 352 -12.38 21.47 -3.21
C ILE A 352 -12.86 20.53 -2.08
N ALA A 353 -12.31 19.32 -1.97
CA ALA A 353 -12.65 18.40 -0.88
C ALA A 353 -12.42 19.05 0.50
N ASN A 354 -11.27 19.71 0.69
CA ASN A 354 -10.93 20.39 1.94
C ASN A 354 -11.86 21.58 2.22
N GLN A 355 -12.30 22.31 1.19
CA GLN A 355 -13.31 23.38 1.35
C GLN A 355 -14.65 22.86 1.90
N HIS A 356 -14.99 21.61 1.59
CA HIS A 356 -16.16 20.92 2.12
C HIS A 356 -15.89 20.13 3.41
N GLY A 357 -14.68 20.25 4.00
CA GLY A 357 -14.30 19.56 5.23
C GLY A 357 -13.97 18.08 5.07
N LEU A 358 -13.74 17.61 3.82
CA LEU A 358 -13.33 16.26 3.52
C LEU A 358 -11.83 16.20 3.24
N GLN A 359 -11.23 15.02 3.45
CA GLN A 359 -9.89 14.70 3.00
C GLN A 359 -9.95 14.03 1.61
N LEU A 360 -8.99 14.31 0.76
CA LEU A 360 -8.80 13.58 -0.48
C LEU A 360 -7.95 12.33 -0.23
N LEU A 361 -8.55 11.16 -0.38
CA LEU A 361 -7.89 9.87 -0.49
C LEU A 361 -7.74 9.55 -1.98
N ALA A 362 -6.55 9.28 -2.46
CA ALA A 362 -6.40 8.93 -3.86
C ALA A 362 -5.29 7.92 -4.12
N GLU A 363 -5.57 7.02 -5.07
CA GLU A 363 -4.64 6.06 -5.62
C GLU A 363 -3.90 6.68 -6.81
N ALA A 364 -3.14 7.74 -6.53
CA ALA A 364 -2.50 8.56 -7.53
C ALA A 364 -1.21 7.95 -8.13
N GLY A 365 -0.85 6.73 -7.77
CA GLY A 365 0.42 6.11 -8.15
C GLY A 365 0.33 4.76 -8.85
N HIS A 366 -0.76 4.13 -8.91
CA HIS A 366 -1.07 2.79 -9.43
C HIS A 366 0.01 2.07 -10.27
N GLY A 367 0.95 1.41 -9.61
CA GLY A 367 1.81 0.29 -10.04
C GLY A 367 2.32 0.23 -11.49
N GLY A 368 2.40 1.35 -12.23
CA GLY A 368 2.90 1.39 -13.60
C GLY A 368 1.89 1.76 -14.68
N TYR A 369 0.64 1.98 -14.33
CA TYR A 369 -0.36 2.52 -15.26
C TYR A 369 -0.27 4.05 -15.36
N ALA A 370 0.05 4.73 -14.26
CA ALA A 370 0.24 6.16 -14.22
C ALA A 370 1.42 6.60 -15.10
N LYS A 371 1.18 7.58 -15.98
CA LYS A 371 2.18 8.13 -16.90
C LYS A 371 2.77 9.45 -16.38
N PHE A 372 2.90 9.59 -15.05
CA PHE A 372 3.36 10.80 -14.38
C PHE A 372 4.31 10.49 -13.20
N ASP A 373 4.77 11.52 -12.51
CA ASP A 373 5.56 11.44 -11.27
C ASP A 373 4.65 11.01 -10.12
N THR A 374 4.68 9.71 -9.79
CA THR A 374 3.76 9.13 -8.83
C THR A 374 3.96 9.63 -7.40
N LEU A 375 5.21 9.88 -6.98
CA LEU A 375 5.47 10.46 -5.65
C LEU A 375 4.94 11.90 -5.54
N LYS A 376 5.08 12.72 -6.60
CA LYS A 376 4.52 14.08 -6.63
C LYS A 376 2.99 14.04 -6.58
N ALA A 377 2.36 13.13 -7.33
CA ALA A 377 0.92 12.95 -7.34
C ALA A 377 0.38 12.54 -5.96
N LEU A 378 0.98 11.52 -5.34
CA LEU A 378 0.66 11.08 -3.97
C LEU A 378 1.00 12.16 -2.92
N GLY A 379 1.96 13.02 -3.20
CA GLY A 379 2.24 14.23 -2.43
C GLY A 379 1.12 15.28 -2.48
N ALA A 380 0.42 15.38 -3.61
CA ALA A 380 -0.63 16.36 -3.84
C ALA A 380 -1.96 16.04 -3.14
N VAL A 381 -2.19 14.82 -2.66
CA VAL A 381 -3.41 14.38 -1.96
C VAL A 381 -3.28 14.44 -0.45
N ASP A 382 -4.35 14.29 0.33
CA ASP A 382 -4.25 14.28 1.80
C ASP A 382 -3.80 12.93 2.33
N ILE A 383 -4.37 11.85 1.82
CA ILE A 383 -4.04 10.48 2.18
C ILE A 383 -3.54 9.75 0.94
N PRO A 384 -2.24 9.50 0.81
CA PRO A 384 -1.70 8.69 -0.28
C PRO A 384 -2.17 7.25 -0.14
N MET A 385 -2.69 6.70 -1.23
CA MET A 385 -3.16 5.33 -1.31
C MET A 385 -2.31 4.55 -2.32
N GLY A 386 -1.83 3.41 -1.88
CA GLY A 386 -1.21 2.40 -2.72
C GLY A 386 -2.13 1.21 -2.91
N GLU A 387 -1.57 0.09 -3.32
CA GLU A 387 -2.30 -1.12 -3.61
C GLU A 387 -1.46 -2.34 -3.27
N PHE A 388 -2.06 -3.43 -2.77
CA PHE A 388 -1.41 -4.72 -2.69
C PHE A 388 -2.35 -5.88 -2.99
N TRP A 389 -1.82 -6.85 -3.72
CA TRP A 389 -2.56 -7.97 -4.28
C TRP A 389 -2.21 -9.29 -3.60
N ASN A 390 -3.22 -10.14 -3.45
CA ASN A 390 -3.04 -11.52 -3.04
C ASN A 390 -2.40 -12.33 -4.18
N HIS A 391 -1.33 -13.06 -3.89
CA HIS A 391 -0.67 -13.98 -4.83
C HIS A 391 -0.24 -13.34 -6.16
N ARG A 392 -0.17 -12.01 -6.26
CA ARG A 392 0.17 -11.28 -7.48
C ARG A 392 1.23 -10.20 -7.25
N LYS A 393 1.64 -9.61 -8.36
CA LYS A 393 2.82 -8.76 -8.52
C LYS A 393 2.58 -7.28 -8.25
N ASN A 394 1.33 -6.85 -8.12
CA ASN A 394 0.99 -5.44 -7.96
C ASN A 394 1.09 -5.06 -6.49
N TRP A 395 2.17 -4.37 -6.15
CA TRP A 395 2.44 -3.89 -4.81
C TRP A 395 3.05 -2.51 -4.89
N CYS A 396 2.26 -1.47 -4.67
CA CYS A 396 2.71 -0.08 -4.65
C CYS A 396 2.60 0.58 -3.26
N THR A 397 2.50 -0.21 -2.19
CA THR A 397 2.48 0.30 -0.81
C THR A 397 3.73 1.11 -0.46
N LYS A 398 4.94 0.69 -0.91
CA LYS A 398 6.18 1.45 -0.67
C LYS A 398 6.19 2.81 -1.37
N GLU A 399 5.51 2.94 -2.49
CA GLU A 399 5.33 4.20 -3.20
C GLU A 399 4.52 5.20 -2.38
N ALA A 400 3.33 4.77 -1.90
CA ALA A 400 2.48 5.57 -1.03
C ALA A 400 3.18 5.91 0.30
N ALA A 401 3.92 4.96 0.89
CA ALA A 401 4.67 5.16 2.13
C ALA A 401 5.80 6.18 1.95
N SER A 402 6.61 6.06 0.87
CA SER A 402 7.67 7.04 0.59
C SER A 402 7.08 8.43 0.37
N ALA A 403 5.99 8.56 -0.40
CA ALA A 403 5.29 9.83 -0.58
C ALA A 403 4.83 10.40 0.78
N ALA A 404 4.21 9.60 1.63
CA ALA A 404 3.77 10.06 2.95
C ALA A 404 4.96 10.57 3.79
N ASN A 405 6.03 9.81 3.85
CA ASN A 405 7.22 10.16 4.64
C ASN A 405 7.88 11.47 4.16
N ILE A 406 8.13 11.59 2.85
CA ILE A 406 8.83 12.76 2.31
C ILE A 406 7.99 14.03 2.34
N TYR A 407 6.66 13.93 2.20
CA TYR A 407 5.72 15.05 2.30
C TYR A 407 5.15 15.28 3.71
N GLY A 408 5.52 14.45 4.70
CA GLY A 408 5.13 14.62 6.11
C GLY A 408 3.68 14.29 6.42
N LYS A 409 3.12 13.28 5.74
CA LYS A 409 1.77 12.78 5.97
C LYS A 409 1.76 11.64 6.99
N THR A 410 0.74 11.57 7.80
CA THR A 410 0.59 10.54 8.85
C THR A 410 0.08 9.23 8.30
N PHE A 411 -0.93 9.29 7.42
CA PHE A 411 -1.62 8.12 6.93
C PHE A 411 -1.05 7.63 5.61
N VAL A 412 -0.89 6.32 5.53
CA VAL A 412 -0.54 5.57 4.32
C VAL A 412 -1.62 4.53 4.13
N ASN A 413 -2.50 4.75 3.16
CA ASN A 413 -3.59 3.83 2.84
C ASN A 413 -3.19 2.86 1.73
N ALA A 414 -3.92 1.77 1.61
CA ALA A 414 -3.85 0.91 0.43
C ALA A 414 -5.21 0.29 0.11
N GLU A 415 -5.50 0.16 -1.17
CA GLU A 415 -6.41 -0.83 -1.70
C GLU A 415 -5.85 -2.20 -1.35
N SER A 416 -6.53 -2.90 -0.44
CA SER A 416 -5.97 -4.03 0.29
C SER A 416 -6.63 -5.32 -0.13
N MET A 417 -5.82 -6.36 -0.37
CA MET A 417 -6.27 -7.70 -0.70
C MET A 417 -6.96 -7.82 -2.08
N THR A 418 -6.56 -7.00 -3.04
CA THR A 418 -7.00 -7.19 -4.44
C THR A 418 -6.47 -8.51 -4.97
N GLY A 419 -7.29 -9.27 -5.67
CA GLY A 419 -6.88 -10.60 -6.13
C GLY A 419 -7.89 -11.27 -7.04
N TRP A 420 -7.60 -12.52 -7.37
CA TRP A 420 -8.43 -13.36 -8.25
C TRP A 420 -8.78 -14.71 -7.61
N GLN A 421 -8.49 -14.88 -6.32
CA GLN A 421 -8.64 -16.16 -5.61
C GLN A 421 -10.09 -16.50 -5.33
N ASN A 422 -10.98 -15.53 -5.23
CA ASN A 422 -12.43 -15.74 -5.11
C ASN A 422 -12.79 -16.75 -4.01
N TRP A 423 -12.85 -16.32 -2.76
CA TRP A 423 -13.22 -17.15 -1.60
C TRP A 423 -12.31 -18.35 -1.32
N GLN A 424 -11.01 -18.25 -1.60
CA GLN A 424 -10.03 -19.30 -1.34
C GLN A 424 -9.17 -19.04 -0.11
N ASP A 425 -9.06 -17.76 0.32
CA ASP A 425 -8.18 -17.34 1.40
C ASP A 425 -8.95 -17.18 2.72
N GLY A 426 -8.31 -17.57 3.84
CA GLY A 426 -8.80 -17.40 5.20
C GLY A 426 -8.09 -16.28 5.96
N PRO A 427 -8.49 -16.03 7.24
CA PRO A 427 -7.98 -14.89 8.03
C PRO A 427 -6.46 -14.87 8.20
N GLN A 428 -5.81 -16.04 8.33
CA GLN A 428 -4.36 -16.14 8.46
C GLN A 428 -3.63 -15.57 7.23
N MET A 429 -4.16 -15.77 6.02
CA MET A 429 -3.59 -15.22 4.79
C MET A 429 -3.73 -13.70 4.76
N TYR A 430 -4.90 -13.17 5.13
CA TYR A 430 -5.11 -11.73 5.25
C TYR A 430 -4.12 -11.09 6.23
N LYS A 431 -3.91 -11.71 7.40
CA LYS A 431 -2.94 -11.23 8.40
C LYS A 431 -1.53 -11.18 7.82
N ARG A 432 -1.06 -12.28 7.22
CA ARG A 432 0.27 -12.36 6.62
C ARG A 432 0.52 -11.28 5.57
N LEU A 433 -0.41 -11.13 4.63
CA LEU A 433 -0.26 -10.15 3.53
C LEU A 433 -0.26 -8.72 4.06
N THR A 434 -1.11 -8.44 5.05
CA THR A 434 -1.13 -7.13 5.68
C THR A 434 0.15 -6.86 6.47
N ASP A 435 0.71 -7.83 7.17
CA ASP A 435 1.99 -7.66 7.89
C ASP A 435 3.14 -7.30 6.92
N ILE A 436 3.19 -7.95 5.75
CA ILE A 436 4.14 -7.58 4.69
C ILE A 436 3.91 -6.14 4.22
N ALA A 437 2.66 -5.72 4.05
CA ALA A 437 2.31 -4.36 3.66
C ALA A 437 2.63 -3.34 4.76
N PHE A 438 2.45 -3.70 6.04
CA PHE A 438 2.88 -2.90 7.18
C PHE A 438 4.39 -2.68 7.18
N CYS A 439 5.19 -3.71 6.91
CA CYS A 439 6.63 -3.58 6.75
C CYS A 439 7.04 -2.70 5.55
N ALA A 440 6.18 -2.58 4.53
CA ALA A 440 6.38 -1.64 3.43
C ALA A 440 5.97 -0.19 3.77
N GLY A 441 5.36 0.04 4.94
CA GLY A 441 4.98 1.36 5.46
C GLY A 441 3.49 1.65 5.48
N LEU A 442 2.63 0.68 5.12
CA LEU A 442 1.17 0.81 5.30
C LEU A 442 0.84 1.06 6.77
N ASN A 443 -0.19 1.88 7.04
CA ASN A 443 -0.72 2.06 8.39
C ASN A 443 -2.24 2.35 8.40
N GLN A 444 -2.91 2.20 7.26
CA GLN A 444 -4.37 2.34 7.15
C GLN A 444 -4.88 1.43 6.02
N ILE A 445 -5.89 0.62 6.30
CA ILE A 445 -6.38 -0.45 5.42
C ILE A 445 -7.73 -0.05 4.81
N THR A 446 -7.89 -0.27 3.51
CA THR A 446 -9.17 -0.23 2.82
C THR A 446 -9.35 -1.53 2.05
N PHE A 447 -10.23 -2.42 2.49
CA PHE A 447 -10.44 -3.71 1.85
C PHE A 447 -11.03 -3.57 0.45
N HIS A 448 -10.53 -4.32 -0.49
CA HIS A 448 -11.05 -4.46 -1.85
C HIS A 448 -11.60 -5.88 -2.04
N THR A 449 -12.93 -6.10 -1.94
CA THR A 449 -14.01 -5.15 -1.74
C THR A 449 -15.04 -5.69 -0.74
N PHE A 450 -15.89 -4.80 -0.21
CA PHE A 450 -17.13 -5.17 0.45
C PHE A 450 -18.29 -4.95 -0.53
N ALA A 451 -18.73 -5.99 -1.23
CA ALA A 451 -19.86 -5.88 -2.15
C ALA A 451 -21.19 -5.87 -1.38
N HIS A 452 -22.08 -4.91 -1.69
CA HIS A 452 -23.42 -4.86 -1.14
C HIS A 452 -24.23 -6.11 -1.53
N GLN A 453 -24.96 -6.68 -0.59
CA GLN A 453 -25.72 -7.92 -0.73
C GLN A 453 -27.22 -7.69 -0.56
N PRO A 454 -27.93 -7.14 -1.57
CA PRO A 454 -29.36 -6.88 -1.46
C PRO A 454 -30.18 -8.17 -1.29
N PRO A 455 -31.41 -8.09 -0.77
CA PRO A 455 -32.29 -9.25 -0.67
C PRO A 455 -32.39 -10.01 -1.98
N GLY A 456 -32.23 -11.35 -1.91
CA GLY A 456 -32.26 -12.21 -3.09
C GLY A 456 -30.93 -12.36 -3.84
N ALA A 457 -29.84 -11.76 -3.39
CA ALA A 457 -28.51 -11.97 -3.96
C ALA A 457 -28.06 -13.43 -3.85
N GLY A 458 -28.50 -14.15 -2.80
CA GLY A 458 -28.10 -15.53 -2.52
C GLY A 458 -26.78 -15.61 -1.75
N LEU A 459 -26.13 -16.78 -1.80
CA LEU A 459 -24.85 -17.05 -1.13
C LEU A 459 -23.87 -17.70 -2.10
N PRO A 460 -22.62 -17.27 -2.14
CA PRO A 460 -22.03 -16.13 -1.45
C PRO A 460 -22.50 -14.77 -1.94
N GLY A 461 -23.36 -14.70 -2.97
CA GLY A 461 -24.00 -13.50 -3.46
C GLY A 461 -23.23 -12.75 -4.53
N TYR A 462 -23.47 -11.45 -4.61
CA TYR A 462 -22.84 -10.59 -5.61
C TYR A 462 -21.39 -10.31 -5.23
N ALA A 463 -20.51 -10.34 -6.23
CA ALA A 463 -19.11 -10.11 -6.03
C ALA A 463 -18.51 -9.28 -7.18
N TYR A 464 -17.62 -8.35 -6.84
CA TYR A 464 -16.82 -7.64 -7.83
C TYR A 464 -15.83 -8.62 -8.47
N HIS A 465 -15.45 -8.39 -9.72
CA HIS A 465 -14.68 -9.36 -10.49
C HIS A 465 -13.25 -9.60 -9.98
N ALA A 466 -12.72 -8.70 -9.19
CA ALA A 466 -11.41 -8.75 -8.56
C ALA A 466 -11.55 -8.48 -7.05
N GLY A 467 -10.57 -8.89 -6.27
CA GLY A 467 -10.53 -8.68 -4.83
C GLY A 467 -10.96 -9.90 -4.03
N GLU A 468 -10.76 -9.80 -2.74
CA GLU A 468 -11.32 -10.72 -1.76
C GLU A 468 -12.72 -10.22 -1.40
N HIS A 469 -13.67 -11.14 -1.40
CA HIS A 469 -15.08 -10.80 -1.22
C HIS A 469 -15.40 -10.67 0.27
N PHE A 470 -14.89 -9.60 0.90
CA PHE A 470 -14.96 -9.34 2.32
C PHE A 470 -16.30 -8.66 2.66
N ASN A 471 -17.35 -9.44 2.91
CA ASN A 471 -18.69 -8.94 3.19
C ASN A 471 -19.47 -9.87 4.12
N VAL A 472 -20.71 -9.51 4.47
CA VAL A 472 -21.58 -10.23 5.41
C VAL A 472 -21.88 -11.69 5.04
N ASN A 473 -21.70 -12.08 3.78
CA ASN A 473 -21.89 -13.43 3.30
C ASN A 473 -20.61 -14.29 3.32
N LEU A 474 -19.48 -13.72 3.73
CA LEU A 474 -18.25 -14.48 3.94
C LEU A 474 -18.49 -15.53 5.04
N THR A 475 -18.11 -16.78 4.82
CA THR A 475 -18.40 -17.89 5.75
C THR A 475 -17.96 -17.61 7.19
N TRP A 476 -16.81 -16.96 7.35
CA TRP A 476 -16.22 -16.63 8.64
C TRP A 476 -16.46 -15.16 9.07
N TRP A 477 -17.37 -14.43 8.40
CA TRP A 477 -17.73 -13.07 8.82
C TRP A 477 -18.16 -12.96 10.29
N PRO A 478 -18.96 -13.90 10.84
CA PRO A 478 -19.30 -13.86 12.26
C PRO A 478 -18.09 -13.84 13.19
N GLN A 479 -16.98 -14.47 12.79
CA GLN A 479 -15.73 -14.58 13.55
C GLN A 479 -14.65 -13.58 13.12
N ALA A 480 -14.95 -12.57 12.30
CA ALA A 480 -13.96 -11.63 11.73
C ALA A 480 -13.34 -10.67 12.75
N ARG A 481 -14.01 -10.40 13.88
CA ARG A 481 -13.65 -9.38 14.86
C ARG A 481 -12.19 -9.48 15.36
N PRO A 482 -11.65 -10.66 15.76
CA PRO A 482 -10.28 -10.75 16.26
C PRO A 482 -9.23 -10.37 15.23
N LEU A 483 -9.42 -10.73 13.95
CA LEU A 483 -8.55 -10.29 12.86
C LEU A 483 -8.58 -8.76 12.72
N LEU A 484 -9.78 -8.16 12.69
CA LEU A 484 -9.93 -6.71 12.50
C LEU A 484 -9.36 -5.91 13.68
N ASP A 485 -9.47 -6.43 14.90
CA ASP A 485 -8.85 -5.84 16.07
C ASP A 485 -7.31 -5.91 15.99
N ALA A 486 -6.74 -7.05 15.57
CA ALA A 486 -5.30 -7.20 15.38
C ALA A 486 -4.75 -6.22 14.32
N LEU A 487 -5.46 -6.07 13.20
CA LEU A 487 -5.11 -5.12 12.15
C LEU A 487 -5.21 -3.67 12.64
N SER A 488 -6.24 -3.36 13.43
CA SER A 488 -6.44 -2.03 14.01
C SER A 488 -5.33 -1.65 14.99
N ARG A 489 -4.93 -2.58 15.87
CA ARG A 489 -3.82 -2.38 16.82
C ARG A 489 -2.51 -2.15 16.09
N SER A 490 -2.23 -2.96 15.06
CA SER A 490 -1.03 -2.80 14.24
C SER A 490 -1.03 -1.45 13.52
N SER A 491 -2.14 -1.05 12.90
CA SER A 491 -2.29 0.26 12.25
C SER A 491 -2.06 1.40 13.25
N HIS A 492 -2.64 1.33 14.46
CA HIS A 492 -2.47 2.36 15.49
C HIS A 492 -0.99 2.53 15.88
N MET A 493 -0.26 1.44 16.11
CA MET A 493 1.16 1.48 16.43
C MET A 493 1.98 2.09 15.28
N LEU A 494 1.66 1.73 14.05
CA LEU A 494 2.37 2.20 12.84
C LEU A 494 2.00 3.63 12.43
N GLN A 495 0.96 4.22 12.99
CA GLN A 495 0.63 5.64 12.86
C GLN A 495 1.44 6.52 13.84
N GLN A 496 2.15 5.92 14.79
CA GLN A 496 2.94 6.66 15.79
C GLN A 496 4.28 7.13 15.24
N GLY A 497 4.69 8.34 15.63
CA GLY A 497 6.01 8.87 15.35
C GLY A 497 6.39 8.95 13.87
N ARG A 498 7.68 8.79 13.56
CA ARG A 498 8.26 8.85 12.22
C ARG A 498 8.86 7.50 11.83
N PHE A 499 8.83 7.19 10.56
CA PHE A 499 9.59 6.08 9.99
C PHE A 499 11.09 6.31 10.14
N VAL A 500 11.86 5.25 10.37
CA VAL A 500 13.32 5.29 10.44
C VAL A 500 13.89 4.65 9.18
N ALA A 501 14.65 5.43 8.42
CA ALA A 501 15.34 4.98 7.22
C ALA A 501 16.72 5.61 7.13
N ASP A 502 17.70 4.86 6.64
CA ASP A 502 19.07 5.34 6.49
C ASP A 502 19.36 5.88 5.09
N VAL A 503 18.56 5.49 4.10
CA VAL A 503 18.81 5.76 2.68
C VAL A 503 17.67 6.53 2.04
N ALA A 504 18.04 7.62 1.35
CA ALA A 504 17.22 8.37 0.44
C ALA A 504 17.55 7.95 -1.00
N ALA A 505 16.61 7.32 -1.71
CA ALA A 505 16.79 6.86 -3.08
C ALA A 505 16.14 7.85 -4.06
N PHE A 506 16.93 8.70 -4.70
CA PHE A 506 16.43 9.61 -5.72
C PHE A 506 16.14 8.85 -7.01
N TYR A 507 14.86 8.77 -7.42
CA TYR A 507 14.48 7.98 -8.59
C TYR A 507 14.62 8.72 -9.95
N GLY A 508 15.14 9.95 -9.92
CA GLY A 508 15.40 10.76 -11.09
C GLY A 508 14.39 11.90 -11.28
N ASP A 509 14.68 12.75 -12.25
CA ASP A 509 13.89 13.93 -12.62
C ASP A 509 13.06 13.72 -13.90
N ASN A 510 12.80 12.47 -14.28
CA ASN A 510 11.96 12.12 -15.41
C ASN A 510 10.47 12.02 -14.99
N ALA A 511 9.59 11.95 -15.99
CA ALA A 511 8.24 11.42 -15.88
C ALA A 511 7.93 10.57 -17.15
N PRO A 512 7.27 9.41 -16.99
CA PRO A 512 6.86 8.81 -15.73
C PRO A 512 8.03 8.28 -14.89
N ASN A 513 7.89 8.33 -13.58
CA ASN A 513 8.75 7.62 -12.63
C ASN A 513 7.86 6.81 -11.68
N LEU A 514 8.32 5.63 -11.32
CA LEU A 514 7.60 4.68 -10.49
C LEU A 514 8.50 4.14 -9.39
N VAL A 515 7.94 3.81 -8.25
CA VAL A 515 8.63 3.17 -7.15
C VAL A 515 8.48 1.65 -7.26
N PRO A 516 9.58 0.89 -7.31
CA PRO A 516 9.52 -0.56 -7.22
C PRO A 516 8.92 -1.01 -5.88
N ALA A 517 8.17 -2.10 -5.90
CA ALA A 517 7.73 -2.75 -4.68
C ALA A 517 8.95 -3.04 -3.78
N ARG A 518 8.79 -2.87 -2.46
CA ARG A 518 9.76 -3.37 -1.49
C ARG A 518 9.94 -4.86 -1.73
N ARG A 519 11.15 -5.40 -1.53
CA ARG A 519 11.41 -6.82 -1.76
C ARG A 519 10.38 -7.68 -1.04
N LEU A 520 9.61 -8.42 -1.82
CA LEU A 520 8.57 -9.30 -1.34
C LEU A 520 9.12 -10.70 -1.09
N THR A 521 8.36 -11.51 -0.36
CA THR A 521 8.70 -12.90 -0.09
C THR A 521 8.82 -13.74 -1.37
N PRO A 522 9.44 -14.91 -1.36
CA PRO A 522 9.55 -15.77 -2.55
C PRO A 522 8.21 -16.13 -3.18
N THR A 523 7.13 -16.12 -2.42
CA THR A 523 5.77 -16.45 -2.87
C THR A 523 5.10 -15.31 -3.62
N ILE A 524 5.52 -14.07 -3.40
CA ILE A 524 4.94 -12.88 -4.04
C ILE A 524 5.97 -12.34 -5.04
N LYS A 525 5.77 -12.63 -6.32
CA LYS A 525 6.67 -12.17 -7.37
C LYS A 525 6.43 -10.69 -7.66
N PRO A 526 7.46 -9.85 -7.62
CA PRO A 526 7.32 -8.44 -7.95
C PRO A 526 6.90 -8.22 -9.41
N CYS A 527 6.21 -7.11 -9.69
CA CYS A 527 5.94 -6.70 -11.08
C CYS A 527 7.20 -6.25 -11.84
N TRP A 528 8.34 -6.22 -11.17
CA TRP A 528 9.63 -5.85 -11.72
C TRP A 528 10.51 -7.07 -12.00
N THR A 529 11.13 -7.12 -13.17
CA THR A 529 12.30 -7.96 -13.41
C THR A 529 13.53 -7.33 -12.75
N GLU A 530 14.70 -7.95 -12.87
CA GLU A 530 15.93 -7.32 -12.40
C GLU A 530 16.16 -5.94 -13.02
N ASP A 531 15.73 -5.73 -14.26
CA ASP A 531 16.03 -4.54 -15.04
C ASP A 531 14.86 -3.59 -15.27
N LYS A 532 13.61 -4.07 -15.32
CA LYS A 532 12.46 -3.26 -15.72
C LYS A 532 11.13 -3.70 -15.14
N CYS A 533 10.19 -2.75 -15.11
CA CYS A 533 8.77 -3.01 -14.81
C CYS A 533 8.13 -3.85 -15.92
N LEU A 534 7.43 -4.92 -15.55
CA LEU A 534 6.74 -5.81 -16.51
C LEU A 534 5.49 -5.17 -17.13
N HIS A 535 4.88 -4.17 -16.48
CA HIS A 535 3.67 -3.49 -16.99
C HIS A 535 4.02 -2.34 -17.92
N CYS A 536 4.93 -1.45 -17.52
CA CYS A 536 5.23 -0.23 -18.27
C CYS A 536 6.57 -0.27 -19.02
N GLY A 537 7.39 -1.31 -18.80
CA GLY A 537 8.70 -1.43 -19.43
C GLY A 537 9.77 -0.47 -18.92
N GLN A 538 9.43 0.38 -17.93
CA GLN A 538 10.39 1.33 -17.36
C GLN A 538 11.54 0.61 -16.65
N PRO A 539 12.79 1.07 -16.82
CA PRO A 539 13.93 0.52 -16.08
C PRO A 539 13.81 0.82 -14.59
N LYS A 540 14.43 -0.01 -13.75
CA LYS A 540 14.55 0.30 -12.32
C LYS A 540 15.21 1.67 -12.14
N PRO A 541 14.59 2.55 -11.34
CA PRO A 541 15.14 3.89 -11.19
C PRO A 541 16.46 3.91 -10.43
N VAL A 542 16.57 3.12 -9.36
CA VAL A 542 17.74 3.06 -8.46
C VAL A 542 18.06 1.61 -8.11
N ASP A 543 19.33 1.25 -8.07
CA ASP A 543 19.77 -0.07 -7.61
C ASP A 543 20.03 -0.03 -6.10
N LEU A 544 19.16 -0.71 -5.35
CA LEU A 544 19.28 -0.91 -3.90
C LEU A 544 19.66 -2.36 -3.54
N SER A 545 20.11 -3.17 -4.51
CA SER A 545 20.38 -4.60 -4.31
C SER A 545 21.45 -4.86 -3.24
N THR A 546 22.43 -3.95 -3.13
CA THR A 546 23.56 -4.05 -2.17
C THR A 546 23.25 -3.45 -0.80
N LEU A 547 22.06 -2.90 -0.57
CA LEU A 547 21.65 -2.36 0.73
C LEU A 547 21.47 -3.45 1.78
N GLY A 548 21.04 -4.65 1.34
CA GLY A 548 20.72 -5.75 2.24
C GLY A 548 19.33 -5.62 2.86
N GLN A 549 19.12 -6.34 3.97
CA GLN A 549 17.82 -6.37 4.69
C GLN A 549 17.86 -5.63 6.02
N SER A 550 19.03 -5.17 6.44
CA SER A 550 19.28 -4.56 7.74
C SER A 550 19.10 -3.05 7.77
N TYR A 551 18.76 -2.44 6.66
CA TYR A 551 18.52 -1.02 6.52
C TYR A 551 17.25 -0.77 5.73
N ASP A 552 16.58 0.34 6.01
CA ASP A 552 15.39 0.75 5.24
C ASP A 552 15.62 2.08 4.51
N TYR A 553 14.70 2.43 3.61
CA TYR A 553 14.88 3.51 2.66
C TYR A 553 13.53 4.16 2.29
N ASP A 554 13.59 5.40 1.78
CA ASP A 554 12.51 6.03 1.04
C ASP A 554 12.96 6.43 -0.37
N TYR A 555 12.03 6.45 -1.31
CA TYR A 555 12.24 7.08 -2.60
C TYR A 555 11.95 8.57 -2.53
N LEU A 556 12.72 9.35 -3.32
CA LEU A 556 12.57 10.80 -3.45
C LEU A 556 12.29 11.19 -4.89
N ASN A 557 11.45 12.19 -5.08
CA ASN A 557 11.28 12.88 -6.35
C ASN A 557 12.15 14.15 -6.43
N GLN A 558 12.14 14.78 -7.60
CA GLN A 558 12.92 15.98 -7.87
C GLN A 558 12.52 17.17 -6.98
N GLU A 559 11.22 17.39 -6.79
CA GLU A 559 10.68 18.50 -5.99
C GLU A 559 11.22 18.45 -4.55
N ILE A 560 11.10 17.32 -3.89
CA ILE A 560 11.58 17.14 -2.51
C ILE A 560 13.10 17.26 -2.42
N LEU A 561 13.84 16.72 -3.40
CA LEU A 561 15.29 16.85 -3.43
C LEU A 561 15.71 18.31 -3.57
N VAL A 562 15.14 19.03 -4.54
CA VAL A 562 15.59 20.40 -4.89
C VAL A 562 15.11 21.41 -3.86
N GLU A 563 13.84 21.36 -3.47
CA GLU A 563 13.22 22.39 -2.66
C GLU A 563 13.30 22.11 -1.15
N GLY A 564 13.20 20.84 -0.77
CA GLY A 564 13.03 20.44 0.63
C GLY A 564 14.31 19.99 1.35
N MET A 565 15.22 19.31 0.66
CA MET A 565 16.34 18.62 1.30
C MET A 565 17.46 19.58 1.75
N GLN A 566 17.97 19.36 2.95
CA GLN A 566 19.08 20.10 3.55
C GLN A 566 20.05 19.14 4.24
N VAL A 567 21.24 19.62 4.61
CA VAL A 567 22.20 18.87 5.44
C VAL A 567 22.25 19.49 6.84
N ARG A 568 22.09 18.64 7.87
CA ARG A 568 22.28 18.99 9.28
C ARG A 568 23.07 17.90 9.99
N ASN A 569 24.18 18.25 10.60
CA ASN A 569 25.05 17.30 11.31
C ASN A 569 25.48 16.09 10.46
N GLY A 570 25.74 16.29 9.17
CA GLY A 570 26.13 15.24 8.23
C GLY A 570 24.97 14.35 7.75
N LYS A 571 23.74 14.60 8.20
CA LYS A 571 22.53 13.90 7.71
C LYS A 571 21.74 14.77 6.73
N LEU A 572 21.09 14.11 5.80
CA LEU A 572 20.10 14.67 4.90
C LEU A 572 18.77 14.79 5.64
N VAL A 573 18.18 15.98 5.70
CA VAL A 573 16.98 16.26 6.48
C VAL A 573 15.93 16.92 5.59
N LEU A 574 14.69 16.46 5.71
CA LEU A 574 13.51 17.01 5.03
C LEU A 574 12.67 17.89 5.98
N PRO A 575 11.84 18.81 5.44
CA PRO A 575 10.87 19.57 6.24
C PRO A 575 9.87 18.67 7.00
N SER A 576 9.56 17.49 6.46
CA SER A 576 8.74 16.45 7.13
C SER A 576 9.38 15.93 8.42
N GLY A 577 10.66 16.22 8.67
CA GLY A 577 11.44 15.71 9.79
C GLY A 577 12.09 14.36 9.52
N MET A 578 11.98 13.81 8.30
CA MET A 578 12.74 12.64 7.90
C MET A 578 14.23 12.95 7.82
N GLU A 579 15.04 11.97 8.21
CA GLU A 579 16.51 12.07 8.23
C GLU A 579 17.12 10.84 7.56
N TYR A 580 18.10 11.05 6.67
CA TYR A 580 18.82 9.98 5.99
C TYR A 580 20.33 10.18 6.10
N SER A 581 21.07 9.09 6.08
CA SER A 581 22.55 9.10 6.13
C SER A 581 23.18 9.07 4.74
N LEU A 582 22.45 8.61 3.75
CA LEU A 582 22.94 8.35 2.39
C LEU A 582 21.92 8.77 1.34
N LEU A 583 22.36 9.50 0.29
CA LEU A 583 21.61 9.75 -0.92
C LEU A 583 22.11 8.84 -2.04
N VAL A 584 21.23 8.05 -2.63
CA VAL A 584 21.54 7.17 -3.78
C VAL A 584 20.90 7.75 -5.04
N LEU A 585 21.70 7.95 -6.07
CA LEU A 585 21.26 8.48 -7.36
C LEU A 585 20.90 7.36 -8.35
N PRO A 586 20.04 7.63 -9.34
CA PRO A 586 19.77 6.67 -10.39
C PRO A 586 21.03 6.39 -11.23
N GLN A 587 21.12 5.17 -11.77
CA GLN A 587 22.22 4.76 -12.63
C GLN A 587 22.08 5.38 -14.04
N ARG A 588 22.10 6.71 -14.11
CA ARG A 588 21.97 7.48 -15.36
C ARG A 588 23.08 8.53 -15.40
N THR A 589 23.52 8.85 -16.61
CA THR A 589 24.54 9.89 -16.86
C THR A 589 23.93 11.22 -17.28
N SER A 590 22.60 11.31 -17.30
CA SER A 590 21.87 12.56 -17.61
C SER A 590 21.04 13.03 -16.43
N VAL A 591 21.09 14.31 -16.13
CA VAL A 591 20.37 14.96 -15.05
C VAL A 591 20.15 16.44 -15.40
N SER A 592 19.07 17.05 -14.92
CA SER A 592 18.86 18.48 -15.08
C SER A 592 19.92 19.27 -14.29
N LEU A 593 20.31 20.45 -14.81
CA LEU A 593 21.30 21.30 -14.15
C LEU A 593 20.87 21.67 -12.72
N THR A 594 19.61 22.03 -12.53
CA THR A 594 19.04 22.38 -11.21
C THR A 594 19.16 21.25 -10.20
N THR A 595 18.88 20.01 -10.62
CA THR A 595 19.06 18.82 -9.76
C THR A 595 20.53 18.63 -9.38
N LEU A 596 21.45 18.77 -10.36
CA LEU A 596 22.88 18.60 -10.10
C LEU A 596 23.46 19.72 -9.22
N GLU A 597 23.00 20.95 -9.37
CA GLU A 597 23.37 22.07 -8.49
C GLU A 597 22.99 21.78 -7.05
N LYS A 598 21.78 21.27 -6.83
CA LYS A 598 21.33 20.87 -5.49
C LYS A 598 22.16 19.74 -4.92
N ILE A 599 22.43 18.69 -5.69
CA ILE A 599 23.30 17.58 -5.27
C ILE A 599 24.67 18.11 -4.87
N GLY A 600 25.27 18.99 -5.69
CA GLY A 600 26.56 19.62 -5.39
C GLY A 600 26.54 20.41 -4.10
N GLN A 601 25.48 21.18 -3.85
CA GLN A 601 25.31 21.89 -2.59
C GLN A 601 25.23 20.94 -1.39
N LEU A 602 24.42 19.88 -1.48
CA LEU A 602 24.28 18.89 -0.41
C LEU A 602 25.61 18.22 -0.08
N VAL A 603 26.37 17.81 -1.10
CA VAL A 603 27.72 17.23 -0.88
C VAL A 603 28.65 18.26 -0.25
N ALA A 604 28.68 19.49 -0.75
CA ALA A 604 29.53 20.55 -0.19
C ALA A 604 29.23 20.83 1.30
N ASP A 605 27.97 20.69 1.70
CA ASP A 605 27.48 20.88 3.07
C ASP A 605 27.72 19.66 3.99
N GLY A 606 28.10 18.50 3.44
CA GLY A 606 28.48 17.33 4.22
C GLY A 606 27.69 16.04 3.92
N ALA A 607 26.87 16.00 2.88
CA ALA A 607 26.14 14.78 2.50
C ALA A 607 27.09 13.71 1.93
N THR A 608 26.71 12.44 2.17
CA THR A 608 27.25 11.29 1.45
C THR A 608 26.31 10.92 0.30
N VAL A 609 26.86 10.81 -0.92
CA VAL A 609 26.10 10.52 -2.13
C VAL A 609 26.72 9.34 -2.85
N VAL A 610 25.88 8.41 -3.35
CA VAL A 610 26.31 7.29 -4.22
C VAL A 610 25.66 7.43 -5.59
N GLY A 611 26.47 7.46 -6.65
CA GLY A 611 25.98 7.53 -8.03
C GLY A 611 27.03 7.80 -9.06
N ALA A 612 26.68 7.52 -10.32
CA ALA A 612 27.53 7.76 -11.48
C ALA A 612 27.71 9.26 -11.75
N LYS A 613 28.87 9.65 -12.29
CA LYS A 613 29.17 11.02 -12.69
C LYS A 613 28.29 11.46 -13.89
N PRO A 614 27.44 12.49 -13.73
CA PRO A 614 26.62 13.00 -14.84
C PRO A 614 27.46 13.57 -15.98
N GLN A 615 26.99 13.41 -17.21
CA GLN A 615 27.73 13.85 -18.42
C GLN A 615 26.95 14.87 -19.26
N ARG A 616 25.61 14.95 -19.12
CA ARG A 616 24.78 15.84 -19.91
C ARG A 616 23.45 16.14 -19.23
N SER A 617 22.77 17.16 -19.73
CA SER A 617 21.37 17.43 -19.37
C SER A 617 20.40 16.43 -20.02
N ASN A 618 19.23 16.24 -19.44
CA ASN A 618 18.14 15.42 -19.98
C ASN A 618 17.02 16.26 -20.65
N THR A 619 17.16 17.59 -20.68
CA THR A 619 16.16 18.53 -21.25
C THR A 619 16.75 19.31 -22.41
N LEU A 620 15.87 19.84 -23.29
CA LEU A 620 16.24 20.82 -24.30
C LEU A 620 16.28 22.25 -23.76
N LYS A 621 15.80 22.50 -22.54
CA LYS A 621 15.87 23.82 -21.92
C LYS A 621 17.33 24.30 -21.85
N THR A 622 17.59 25.44 -22.46
CA THR A 622 18.93 26.07 -22.59
C THR A 622 19.99 25.20 -23.30
N TYR A 623 19.59 24.20 -24.10
CA TYR A 623 20.52 23.46 -24.95
C TYR A 623 21.15 24.40 -26.02
N PRO A 624 22.49 24.28 -26.33
CA PRO A 624 23.42 23.26 -25.83
C PRO A 624 24.20 23.63 -24.56
N ASP A 625 24.03 24.85 -24.03
CA ASP A 625 24.83 25.38 -22.90
C ASP A 625 24.66 24.54 -21.61
N CYS A 626 23.46 23.98 -21.39
CA CYS A 626 23.18 23.14 -20.23
C CYS A 626 24.12 21.92 -20.12
N ASP A 627 24.53 21.32 -21.24
CA ASP A 627 25.46 20.18 -21.22
C ASP A 627 26.84 20.53 -20.75
N GLN A 628 27.33 21.70 -21.17
CA GLN A 628 28.64 22.19 -20.74
C GLN A 628 28.62 22.50 -19.23
N GLN A 629 27.55 23.12 -18.77
CA GLN A 629 27.37 23.45 -17.34
C GLN A 629 27.26 22.18 -16.48
N VAL A 630 26.50 21.16 -16.92
CA VAL A 630 26.40 19.87 -16.23
C VAL A 630 27.76 19.19 -16.13
N ARG A 631 28.53 19.09 -17.24
CA ARG A 631 29.87 18.49 -17.22
C ARG A 631 30.82 19.24 -16.27
N ALA A 632 30.89 20.58 -16.39
CA ALA A 632 31.76 21.37 -15.56
C ALA A 632 31.44 21.26 -14.06
N LEU A 633 30.17 21.15 -13.71
CA LEU A 633 29.74 20.98 -12.32
C LEU A 633 30.01 19.53 -11.83
N ALA A 634 29.72 18.52 -12.65
CA ALA A 634 30.00 17.12 -12.32
C ALA A 634 31.50 16.86 -12.14
N ASP A 635 32.37 17.50 -12.97
CA ASP A 635 33.82 17.43 -12.82
C ASP A 635 34.31 17.98 -11.47
N ARG A 636 33.67 19.03 -10.96
CA ARG A 636 34.01 19.55 -9.65
C ARG A 636 33.57 18.66 -8.50
N ILE A 637 32.34 18.05 -8.60
CA ILE A 637 31.75 17.25 -7.53
C ILE A 637 32.39 15.86 -7.46
N TRP A 638 32.57 15.17 -8.61
CA TRP A 638 33.16 13.84 -8.68
C TRP A 638 34.68 13.82 -8.80
N GLY A 639 35.29 14.95 -9.22
CA GLY A 639 36.73 15.01 -9.41
C GLY A 639 37.22 13.92 -10.34
N ASP A 640 38.19 13.16 -9.85
CA ASP A 640 38.82 12.00 -10.51
C ASP A 640 38.09 10.67 -10.29
N CYS A 641 36.97 10.68 -9.55
CA CYS A 641 36.13 9.48 -9.33
C CYS A 641 35.58 8.95 -10.68
N ASP A 642 36.01 7.77 -11.08
CA ASP A 642 35.67 7.12 -12.35
C ASP A 642 34.80 5.85 -12.18
N GLY A 643 34.58 5.45 -10.92
CA GLY A 643 33.81 4.25 -10.56
C GLY A 643 34.52 2.93 -10.84
N ALA A 644 35.83 2.97 -11.13
CA ALA A 644 36.66 1.80 -11.40
C ALA A 644 37.96 1.83 -10.61
N ALA A 645 38.91 2.73 -10.95
CA ALA A 645 40.16 2.88 -10.24
C ALA A 645 40.01 3.81 -9.02
N VAL A 646 39.20 4.84 -9.14
CA VAL A 646 38.88 5.79 -8.07
C VAL A 646 37.36 5.75 -7.83
N THR A 647 36.97 5.22 -6.69
CA THR A 647 35.55 4.97 -6.36
C THR A 647 34.94 6.01 -5.40
N SER A 648 35.74 6.98 -4.93
CA SER A 648 35.22 8.05 -4.09
C SER A 648 35.98 9.35 -4.26
N HIS A 649 35.30 10.50 -4.05
CA HIS A 649 35.88 11.83 -4.06
C HIS A 649 35.28 12.68 -2.96
N VAL A 650 36.10 13.51 -2.32
CA VAL A 650 35.67 14.49 -1.30
C VAL A 650 35.39 15.83 -1.96
N TYR A 651 34.22 16.38 -1.74
CA TYR A 651 33.84 17.69 -2.23
C TYR A 651 33.18 18.50 -1.09
N GLY A 652 33.83 19.62 -0.74
CA GLY A 652 33.42 20.37 0.45
C GLY A 652 33.59 19.57 1.74
N LYS A 653 32.50 19.40 2.50
CA LYS A 653 32.49 18.62 3.75
C LYS A 653 32.01 17.19 3.55
N GLY A 654 31.44 16.88 2.39
CA GLY A 654 30.85 15.58 2.07
C GLY A 654 31.67 14.76 1.10
N ARG A 655 31.09 13.68 0.61
CA ARG A 655 31.77 12.72 -0.24
C ARG A 655 30.81 12.09 -1.25
N VAL A 656 31.29 11.87 -2.46
CA VAL A 656 30.63 11.03 -3.45
C VAL A 656 31.30 9.67 -3.54
N PHE A 657 30.51 8.63 -3.80
CA PHE A 657 30.96 7.28 -4.09
C PHE A 657 30.35 6.84 -5.41
N TRP A 658 31.08 5.98 -6.15
CA TRP A 658 30.60 5.39 -7.38
C TRP A 658 31.04 3.93 -7.46
N ASN A 659 30.12 3.01 -7.78
CA ASN A 659 30.34 1.56 -7.83
C ASN A 659 30.85 0.93 -6.52
N VAL A 660 30.43 1.48 -5.38
CA VAL A 660 30.68 0.89 -4.06
C VAL A 660 29.37 0.34 -3.52
N PRO A 661 29.34 -0.90 -2.99
CA PRO A 661 28.14 -1.47 -2.34
C PRO A 661 27.58 -0.55 -1.24
N LEU A 662 26.26 -0.39 -1.22
CA LEU A 662 25.60 0.57 -0.30
C LEU A 662 25.85 0.25 1.17
N ASN A 663 25.83 -1.05 1.54
CA ASN A 663 26.11 -1.49 2.90
C ASN A 663 27.57 -1.18 3.31
N GLU A 664 28.53 -1.25 2.40
CA GLU A 664 29.93 -0.86 2.67
C GLU A 664 30.07 0.66 2.84
N VAL A 665 29.33 1.44 2.04
CA VAL A 665 29.29 2.91 2.23
C VAL A 665 28.73 3.26 3.58
N LEU A 666 27.58 2.65 3.98
CA LEU A 666 26.97 2.88 5.30
C LEU A 666 27.93 2.50 6.44
N ALA A 667 28.62 1.36 6.35
CA ALA A 667 29.64 0.97 7.32
C ALA A 667 30.80 1.97 7.36
N THR A 668 31.26 2.47 6.20
CA THR A 668 32.35 3.46 6.11
C THR A 668 32.02 4.77 6.81
N ILE A 669 30.74 5.20 6.76
CA ILE A 669 30.27 6.41 7.44
C ILE A 669 29.77 6.15 8.87
N GLY A 670 29.95 4.93 9.39
CA GLY A 670 29.64 4.57 10.78
C GLY A 670 28.15 4.36 11.08
N VAL A 671 27.33 4.02 10.08
CA VAL A 671 25.91 3.68 10.28
C VAL A 671 25.80 2.18 10.51
N ALA A 672 25.46 1.81 11.74
CA ALA A 672 25.20 0.41 12.11
C ALA A 672 23.88 -0.11 11.51
N PRO A 673 23.75 -1.43 11.28
CA PRO A 673 22.48 -2.05 10.91
C PRO A 673 21.34 -1.67 11.86
N ASP A 674 20.16 -1.37 11.29
CA ASP A 674 18.98 -1.03 12.06
C ASP A 674 18.30 -2.25 12.69
N PHE A 675 18.26 -3.35 11.93
CA PHE A 675 17.71 -4.63 12.37
C PHE A 675 18.53 -5.79 11.80
N THR A 676 18.81 -6.80 12.63
CA THR A 676 19.52 -8.03 12.22
C THR A 676 18.78 -9.28 12.64
N VAL A 677 18.93 -10.34 11.87
CA VAL A 677 18.37 -11.67 12.15
C VAL A 677 19.51 -12.69 12.15
N GLU A 678 19.69 -13.40 13.26
CA GLU A 678 20.70 -14.44 13.45
C GLU A 678 20.03 -15.79 13.74
N GLY A 679 20.66 -16.90 13.38
CA GLY A 679 20.20 -18.25 13.71
C GLY A 679 19.23 -18.87 12.70
N VAL A 680 18.73 -18.11 11.72
CA VAL A 680 17.84 -18.59 10.67
C VAL A 680 18.24 -18.01 9.33
N ASP A 681 18.04 -18.79 8.24
CA ASP A 681 18.13 -18.24 6.88
C ASP A 681 16.96 -17.30 6.63
N ASN A 682 17.26 -15.99 6.55
CA ASN A 682 16.30 -14.93 6.28
C ASN A 682 16.22 -14.55 4.78
N ALA A 683 16.66 -15.44 3.88
CA ALA A 683 16.49 -15.21 2.44
C ALA A 683 15.01 -14.97 2.10
N GLY A 684 14.76 -13.94 1.28
CA GLY A 684 13.40 -13.54 0.91
C GLY A 684 12.61 -12.84 2.04
N ARG A 685 13.27 -12.37 3.09
CA ARG A 685 12.61 -11.70 4.24
C ARG A 685 11.54 -12.57 4.89
N ARG A 686 11.89 -13.79 5.26
CA ARG A 686 11.01 -14.67 6.07
C ARG A 686 10.65 -14.00 7.39
N ILE A 687 11.62 -13.31 8.00
CA ILE A 687 11.41 -12.32 9.07
C ILE A 687 11.57 -10.94 8.44
N ASP A 688 10.54 -10.12 8.53
CA ASP A 688 10.56 -8.73 8.06
C ASP A 688 10.23 -7.76 9.19
N TYR A 689 10.56 -6.49 9.01
CA TYR A 689 10.38 -5.46 10.03
C TYR A 689 10.09 -4.09 9.46
N ILE A 690 9.59 -3.22 10.32
CA ILE A 690 9.59 -1.78 10.14
C ILE A 690 9.91 -1.08 11.46
N HIS A 691 10.72 -0.03 11.43
CA HIS A 691 11.10 0.77 12.57
C HIS A 691 10.48 2.16 12.54
N ARG A 692 9.91 2.59 13.67
CA ARG A 692 9.40 3.95 13.86
C ARG A 692 9.93 4.53 15.16
N THR A 693 10.14 5.85 15.18
CA THR A 693 10.61 6.57 16.37
C THR A 693 9.66 7.72 16.73
N THR A 694 9.35 7.86 17.99
CA THR A 694 8.69 9.07 18.53
C THR A 694 9.70 10.07 19.09
N GLY A 695 10.99 9.75 19.04
CA GLY A 695 12.07 10.48 19.72
C GLY A 695 12.19 10.15 21.21
N LYS A 696 11.14 9.55 21.82
CA LYS A 696 11.12 9.05 23.20
C LYS A 696 11.07 7.54 23.29
N LYS A 697 10.47 6.91 22.29
CA LYS A 697 10.34 5.44 22.15
C LYS A 697 10.80 5.04 20.76
N GLU A 698 11.45 3.87 20.68
CA GLU A 698 11.72 3.17 19.42
C GLU A 698 10.73 2.01 19.31
N ILE A 699 10.06 1.89 18.16
CA ILE A 699 8.96 0.96 17.92
C ILE A 699 9.34 0.09 16.72
N TYR A 700 9.65 -1.16 16.97
CA TYR A 700 9.90 -2.15 15.92
C TYR A 700 8.69 -3.06 15.80
N PHE A 701 8.13 -3.17 14.61
CA PHE A 701 7.21 -4.23 14.25
C PHE A 701 8.01 -5.33 13.58
N VAL A 702 7.89 -6.56 14.06
CA VAL A 702 8.60 -7.74 13.54
C VAL A 702 7.57 -8.79 13.21
N CYS A 703 7.63 -9.38 12.01
CA CYS A 703 6.67 -10.38 11.58
C CYS A 703 7.33 -11.58 10.88
N ASN A 704 6.69 -12.75 11.03
CA ASN A 704 7.00 -13.95 10.28
C ASN A 704 6.10 -14.05 9.04
N THR A 705 6.70 -13.91 7.87
CA THR A 705 6.00 -13.96 6.59
C THR A 705 5.92 -15.37 5.97
N SER A 706 6.51 -16.38 6.65
CA SER A 706 6.57 -17.76 6.16
C SER A 706 5.42 -18.63 6.69
N ASP A 707 5.34 -19.87 6.17
CA ASP A 707 4.39 -20.89 6.61
C ASP A 707 4.92 -21.78 7.76
N GLU A 708 6.10 -21.45 8.31
CA GLU A 708 6.78 -22.21 9.36
C GLU A 708 6.99 -21.33 10.58
N ALA A 709 6.97 -21.92 11.77
CA ALA A 709 7.43 -21.25 12.97
C ALA A 709 8.95 -21.02 12.88
N LEU A 710 9.41 -19.82 13.21
CA LEU A 710 10.82 -19.43 13.12
C LEU A 710 11.36 -19.00 14.48
N GLN A 711 12.53 -19.56 14.82
CA GLN A 711 13.30 -19.21 16.02
C GLN A 711 14.58 -18.50 15.58
N PHE A 712 14.84 -17.31 16.12
CA PHE A 712 15.96 -16.48 15.72
C PHE A 712 16.33 -15.48 16.81
N THR A 713 17.56 -14.96 16.76
CA THR A 713 17.95 -13.80 17.55
C THR A 713 17.76 -12.53 16.72
N ALA A 714 16.91 -11.62 17.20
CA ALA A 714 16.70 -10.31 16.61
C ALA A 714 17.63 -9.27 17.25
N GLY A 715 18.42 -8.57 16.45
CA GLY A 715 19.24 -7.43 16.90
C GLY A 715 18.60 -6.12 16.49
N PHE A 716 18.39 -5.21 17.43
CA PHE A 716 17.74 -3.90 17.26
C PHE A 716 18.75 -2.77 17.52
N ARG A 717 18.82 -1.77 16.65
CA ARG A 717 19.63 -0.56 16.85
C ARG A 717 19.01 0.35 17.94
N ALA A 718 18.76 -0.25 19.08
CA ALA A 718 18.16 0.36 20.27
C ALA A 718 18.97 -0.07 21.49
N GLY A 719 19.99 0.70 21.85
CA GLY A 719 20.88 0.45 22.99
C GLY A 719 20.86 1.60 24.01
N GLY A 720 21.83 1.62 24.90
CA GLY A 720 22.13 2.78 25.73
C GLY A 720 21.05 3.18 26.75
N GLY A 721 20.49 2.21 27.49
CA GLY A 721 19.51 2.46 28.55
C GLY A 721 18.06 2.54 28.07
N LEU A 722 17.79 1.95 26.92
CA LEU A 722 16.44 1.65 26.45
C LEU A 722 16.05 0.25 26.91
N VAL A 723 14.84 0.10 27.46
CA VAL A 723 14.30 -1.17 27.99
C VAL A 723 13.19 -1.65 27.06
N PRO A 724 13.25 -2.90 26.57
CA PRO A 724 12.25 -3.47 25.66
C PRO A 724 11.01 -3.96 26.38
N SER A 725 9.87 -3.88 25.69
CA SER A 725 8.59 -4.50 26.05
C SER A 725 7.93 -5.08 24.80
N PHE A 726 7.15 -6.14 24.98
CA PHE A 726 6.37 -6.75 23.91
C PHE A 726 4.94 -6.21 23.91
N TRP A 727 4.45 -5.86 22.72
CA TRP A 727 3.08 -5.44 22.48
C TRP A 727 2.51 -6.35 21.40
N ASN A 728 1.63 -7.26 21.80
CA ASN A 728 1.07 -8.26 20.89
C ASN A 728 -0.21 -7.73 20.22
N PRO A 729 -0.23 -7.53 18.90
CA PRO A 729 -1.42 -7.00 18.24
C PRO A 729 -2.57 -8.00 18.17
N GLU A 730 -2.31 -9.32 18.30
CA GLU A 730 -3.33 -10.37 18.14
C GLU A 730 -4.32 -10.38 19.31
N ASP A 731 -3.82 -10.24 20.53
CA ASP A 731 -4.63 -10.26 21.76
C ASP A 731 -4.67 -8.92 22.50
N GLY A 732 -3.81 -7.98 22.12
CA GLY A 732 -3.71 -6.67 22.78
C GLY A 732 -2.88 -6.68 24.07
N SER A 733 -2.20 -7.77 24.39
CA SER A 733 -1.36 -7.86 25.59
C SER A 733 -0.10 -7.02 25.48
N VAL A 734 0.32 -6.49 26.64
CA VAL A 734 1.56 -5.74 26.79
C VAL A 734 2.34 -6.38 27.95
N SER A 735 3.58 -6.81 27.68
CA SER A 735 4.43 -7.47 28.68
C SER A 735 5.87 -6.95 28.65
N PRO A 736 6.57 -6.91 29.78
CA PRO A 736 7.99 -6.64 29.82
C PRO A 736 8.80 -7.71 29.08
N CYS A 737 9.86 -7.30 28.38
CA CYS A 737 10.86 -8.25 27.91
C CYS A 737 11.92 -8.41 29.01
N TYR A 738 11.94 -9.56 29.66
CA TYR A 738 12.87 -9.82 30.77
C TYR A 738 14.22 -10.40 30.31
N VAL A 739 14.28 -10.97 29.09
CA VAL A 739 15.46 -11.69 28.58
C VAL A 739 16.01 -10.96 27.37
N TYR A 740 17.14 -10.28 27.52
CA TYR A 740 17.82 -9.58 26.42
C TYR A 740 19.29 -9.29 26.74
N GLU A 741 20.09 -9.09 25.71
CA GLU A 741 21.48 -8.67 25.80
C GLU A 741 21.70 -7.31 25.15
N GLN A 742 22.45 -6.44 25.79
CA GLN A 742 22.89 -5.15 25.19
C GLN A 742 24.39 -5.18 24.94
N ARG A 743 24.77 -5.12 23.67
CA ARG A 743 26.17 -5.09 23.22
C ARG A 743 26.32 -4.24 21.97
N ASP A 744 27.45 -3.59 21.78
CA ASP A 744 27.81 -2.81 20.59
C ASP A 744 26.77 -1.75 20.17
N GLY A 745 26.05 -1.20 21.14
CA GLY A 745 25.00 -0.19 20.87
C GLY A 745 23.66 -0.72 20.38
N ALA A 746 23.49 -2.05 20.35
CA ALA A 746 22.26 -2.74 19.98
C ALA A 746 21.71 -3.59 21.11
N THR A 747 20.43 -3.93 21.04
CA THR A 747 19.78 -4.90 21.94
C THR A 747 19.41 -6.16 21.15
N TYR A 748 19.77 -7.32 21.69
CA TYR A 748 19.52 -8.63 21.11
C TYR A 748 18.48 -9.38 21.92
N ILE A 749 17.47 -9.90 21.25
CA ILE A 749 16.35 -10.62 21.85
C ILE A 749 16.12 -11.91 21.05
N ASP A 750 16.00 -13.03 21.75
CA ASP A 750 15.58 -14.29 21.13
C ASP A 750 14.06 -14.28 20.96
N LEU A 751 13.61 -14.58 19.76
CA LEU A 751 12.21 -14.61 19.40
C LEU A 751 11.83 -15.93 18.74
N GLU A 752 10.62 -16.40 19.06
CA GLU A 752 9.92 -17.40 18.26
C GLU A 752 8.63 -16.80 17.72
N LEU A 753 8.45 -16.85 16.42
CA LEU A 753 7.23 -16.39 15.76
C LEU A 753 6.59 -17.53 14.98
N ALA A 754 5.36 -17.89 15.35
CA ALA A 754 4.51 -18.81 14.61
C ALA A 754 4.24 -18.31 13.17
N PRO A 755 3.69 -19.14 12.26
CA PRO A 755 3.27 -18.69 10.93
C PRO A 755 2.34 -17.49 11.01
N ALA A 756 2.61 -16.46 10.22
CA ALA A 756 1.84 -15.20 10.18
C ALA A 756 1.70 -14.50 11.55
N ALA A 757 2.60 -14.77 12.50
CA ALA A 757 2.66 -14.03 13.76
C ALA A 757 3.50 -12.76 13.62
N SER A 758 3.15 -11.77 14.42
CA SER A 758 3.91 -10.52 14.54
C SER A 758 3.88 -9.98 15.96
N VAL A 759 4.89 -9.19 16.30
CA VAL A 759 5.02 -8.55 17.60
C VAL A 759 5.62 -7.17 17.45
N PHE A 760 5.17 -6.21 18.26
CA PHE A 760 5.89 -4.96 18.44
C PHE A 760 6.89 -5.10 19.59
N VAL A 761 8.14 -4.73 19.34
CA VAL A 761 9.16 -4.55 20.37
C VAL A 761 9.33 -3.04 20.57
N VAL A 762 8.87 -2.56 21.72
CA VAL A 762 8.85 -1.14 22.05
C VAL A 762 9.92 -0.86 23.09
N PHE A 763 10.89 -0.02 22.72
CA PHE A 763 11.97 0.40 23.59
C PHE A 763 11.65 1.75 24.21
N THR A 764 11.74 1.81 25.54
CA THR A 764 11.47 3.05 26.29
C THR A 764 12.65 3.37 27.18
N ARG A 765 13.03 4.64 27.27
CA ARG A 765 14.09 5.07 28.18
C ARG A 765 13.59 4.98 29.62
N GLN A 766 14.22 4.11 30.38
CA GLN A 766 13.96 3.92 31.81
C GLN A 766 15.30 3.83 32.57
N ALA A 767 15.24 3.94 33.90
CA ALA A 767 16.40 3.59 34.72
C ALA A 767 16.78 2.14 34.44
N ALA A 768 18.08 1.87 34.31
CA ALA A 768 18.56 0.52 34.07
C ALA A 768 18.05 -0.41 35.17
N THR A 769 17.21 -1.37 34.81
CA THR A 769 16.74 -2.43 35.68
C THR A 769 17.54 -3.70 35.41
N GLU A 770 17.77 -4.47 36.45
CA GLU A 770 18.38 -5.78 36.28
C GLU A 770 17.48 -6.66 35.41
N HIS A 771 18.06 -7.40 34.48
CA HIS A 771 17.38 -8.30 33.56
C HIS A 771 18.17 -9.56 33.30
N LEU A 772 17.56 -10.55 32.71
CA LEU A 772 18.17 -11.82 32.33
C LEU A 772 18.93 -11.64 31.00
N LEU A 773 20.14 -12.24 30.93
CA LEU A 773 20.95 -12.17 29.70
C LEU A 773 20.62 -13.31 28.74
N ALA A 774 20.58 -14.53 29.27
CA ALA A 774 20.23 -15.74 28.53
C ALA A 774 19.76 -16.81 29.53
N ILE A 775 19.04 -17.80 29.04
CA ILE A 775 18.57 -18.96 29.79
C ILE A 775 19.10 -20.22 29.10
N GLU A 776 19.76 -21.10 29.85
CA GLU A 776 20.30 -22.38 29.35
C GLU A 776 19.47 -23.53 29.91
N HIS A 777 18.94 -24.38 29.03
CA HIS A 777 18.27 -25.61 29.38
C HIS A 777 19.29 -26.74 29.61
N SER A 778 18.91 -27.73 30.37
CA SER A 778 19.73 -28.93 30.71
C SER A 778 20.47 -29.47 29.48
N GLY A 779 21.80 -29.55 29.58
CA GLY A 779 22.68 -29.99 28.49
C GLY A 779 23.37 -28.88 27.73
N GLY A 780 23.22 -27.60 28.15
CA GLY A 780 23.92 -26.45 27.59
C GLY A 780 23.30 -25.86 26.33
N ASN A 781 22.11 -26.27 25.98
CA ASN A 781 21.32 -25.64 24.90
C ASN A 781 20.64 -24.38 25.42
N LYS A 782 20.62 -23.36 24.60
CA LYS A 782 19.84 -22.15 24.88
C LYS A 782 18.36 -22.49 24.95
N ALA A 783 17.69 -22.10 26.04
CA ALA A 783 16.25 -22.31 26.19
C ALA A 783 15.50 -21.29 25.34
N LEU A 784 14.40 -21.73 24.72
CA LEU A 784 13.48 -20.86 24.01
C LEU A 784 12.58 -20.16 25.01
N THR A 785 12.53 -18.85 24.92
CA THR A 785 11.72 -18.00 25.80
C THR A 785 10.58 -17.34 25.05
N GLY A 786 9.35 -17.55 25.52
CA GLY A 786 8.13 -16.97 24.91
C GLY A 786 6.90 -17.79 25.25
N ALA A 787 5.76 -17.32 24.85
CA ALA A 787 4.49 -18.02 25.06
C ALA A 787 4.51 -19.38 24.34
N TYR A 788 4.28 -20.46 25.12
CA TYR A 788 4.19 -21.85 24.62
C TYR A 788 5.48 -22.46 24.06
N THR A 789 6.65 -21.90 24.41
CA THR A 789 7.97 -22.45 24.11
C THR A 789 8.46 -23.32 25.28
N ASP A 790 9.77 -23.45 25.46
CA ASP A 790 10.31 -24.23 26.63
C ASP A 790 9.89 -23.60 27.96
N LEU A 791 9.96 -22.26 28.04
CA LEU A 791 9.48 -21.49 29.18
C LEU A 791 9.08 -20.07 28.83
N GLU A 792 8.24 -19.48 29.66
CA GLU A 792 7.89 -18.06 29.63
C GLU A 792 8.20 -17.44 31.01
N VAL A 793 8.98 -16.36 31.04
CA VAL A 793 9.27 -15.62 32.26
C VAL A 793 8.11 -14.68 32.55
N LEU A 794 7.35 -14.98 33.61
CA LEU A 794 6.15 -14.21 34.00
C LEU A 794 6.49 -13.01 34.88
N GLU A 795 7.48 -13.17 35.76
CA GLU A 795 7.91 -12.14 36.70
C GLU A 795 9.42 -12.22 36.91
N PHE A 796 10.09 -11.10 36.93
CA PHE A 796 11.48 -10.96 37.28
C PHE A 796 11.73 -9.70 38.11
N SER A 797 12.27 -9.90 39.31
CA SER A 797 12.67 -8.83 40.24
C SER A 797 13.93 -9.23 41.01
N ALA A 798 14.42 -8.35 41.88
CA ALA A 798 15.59 -8.62 42.70
C ALA A 798 15.43 -9.86 43.62
N ASP A 799 14.21 -10.10 44.07
CA ASP A 799 13.92 -11.13 45.07
C ASP A 799 13.18 -12.34 44.50
N ARG A 800 12.58 -12.21 43.31
CA ARG A 800 11.73 -13.25 42.75
C ARG A 800 11.88 -13.34 41.24
N ALA A 801 11.98 -14.53 40.72
CA ALA A 801 11.84 -14.85 39.31
C ALA A 801 10.92 -16.05 39.14
N THR A 802 9.81 -15.86 38.43
CA THR A 802 8.81 -16.91 38.20
C THR A 802 8.70 -17.17 36.70
N ALA A 803 8.71 -18.43 36.32
CA ALA A 803 8.54 -18.87 34.94
C ALA A 803 7.43 -19.93 34.83
N GLN A 804 6.76 -19.92 33.72
CA GLN A 804 5.85 -20.95 33.25
C GLN A 804 6.63 -21.90 32.35
N VAL A 805 6.69 -23.17 32.68
CA VAL A 805 7.57 -24.15 32.04
C VAL A 805 6.73 -25.26 31.41
N TRP A 806 7.04 -25.59 30.15
CA TRP A 806 6.32 -26.60 29.37
C TRP A 806 7.10 -27.92 29.19
N GLN A 807 8.37 -27.94 29.55
CA GLN A 807 9.22 -29.14 29.47
C GLN A 807 10.02 -29.33 30.76
N PRO A 808 10.21 -30.58 31.23
CA PRO A 808 11.01 -30.82 32.43
C PRO A 808 12.48 -30.54 32.17
N GLY A 809 13.18 -30.02 33.17
CA GLY A 809 14.61 -29.74 33.10
C GLY A 809 15.09 -28.71 34.10
N THR A 810 16.36 -28.39 34.01
CA THR A 810 17.00 -27.28 34.72
C THR A 810 17.23 -26.14 33.75
N TYR A 811 16.73 -24.97 34.09
CA TYR A 811 16.85 -23.74 33.31
C TYR A 811 17.72 -22.75 34.07
N ALA A 812 19.04 -22.75 33.78
CA ALA A 812 20.02 -21.88 34.41
C ALA A 812 20.05 -20.50 33.74
N PHE A 813 20.18 -19.45 34.52
CA PHE A 813 20.26 -18.08 33.98
C PHE A 813 21.31 -17.23 34.70
N ALA A 814 21.77 -16.18 34.00
CA ALA A 814 22.60 -15.12 34.55
C ALA A 814 21.90 -13.78 34.34
N THR A 815 22.12 -12.84 35.25
CA THR A 815 21.53 -11.49 35.14
C THR A 815 22.60 -10.48 34.74
N SER A 816 22.13 -9.32 34.28
CA SER A 816 22.96 -8.14 33.90
C SER A 816 23.76 -7.59 35.11
N ALA A 817 23.36 -7.90 36.35
CA ALA A 817 24.08 -7.57 37.58
C ALA A 817 25.09 -8.65 37.99
N GLY A 818 25.21 -9.77 37.25
CA GLY A 818 26.15 -10.87 37.52
C GLY A 818 25.65 -11.91 38.54
N ARG A 819 24.38 -11.83 38.93
CA ARG A 819 23.75 -12.86 39.74
C ARG A 819 23.42 -14.08 38.88
N ARG A 820 23.33 -15.26 39.52
CA ARG A 820 22.94 -16.51 38.86
C ARG A 820 21.77 -17.13 39.60
N GLY A 821 20.99 -17.89 38.87
CA GLY A 821 19.89 -18.66 39.42
C GLY A 821 19.42 -19.71 38.43
N ARG A 822 18.45 -20.52 38.87
CA ARG A 822 17.87 -21.57 38.04
C ARG A 822 16.42 -21.84 38.40
N TRP A 823 15.65 -22.25 37.42
CA TRP A 823 14.39 -22.95 37.65
C TRP A 823 14.61 -24.43 37.49
N GLN A 824 14.14 -25.21 38.47
CA GLN A 824 14.23 -26.67 38.46
C GLN A 824 12.81 -27.23 38.34
N VAL A 825 12.50 -27.89 37.22
CA VAL A 825 11.24 -28.59 36.99
C VAL A 825 11.52 -30.07 36.74
N ASN A 826 11.16 -30.91 37.68
CA ASN A 826 11.46 -32.33 37.60
C ASN A 826 10.46 -33.07 36.69
N GLU A 827 9.22 -32.61 36.65
CA GLU A 827 8.14 -33.28 35.93
C GLU A 827 7.16 -32.22 35.40
N VAL A 828 6.69 -32.41 34.18
CA VAL A 828 5.59 -31.66 33.53
C VAL A 828 4.54 -32.72 33.14
N PRO A 829 3.24 -32.50 33.37
CA PRO A 829 2.22 -33.44 32.97
C PRO A 829 2.28 -33.78 31.49
N GLU A 830 2.25 -35.08 31.18
CA GLU A 830 2.21 -35.52 29.76
C GLU A 830 0.96 -35.00 29.04
N PRO A 831 1.08 -34.54 27.81
CA PRO A 831 -0.08 -34.06 27.02
C PRO A 831 -1.15 -35.16 26.90
N GLN A 832 -2.40 -34.81 27.19
CA GLN A 832 -3.55 -35.70 27.03
C GLN A 832 -4.16 -35.57 25.65
N SER A 833 -4.05 -36.61 24.80
CA SER A 833 -4.73 -36.63 23.49
C SER A 833 -6.24 -36.86 23.66
N ILE A 834 -7.03 -36.05 22.93
CA ILE A 834 -8.49 -36.21 22.83
C ILE A 834 -8.80 -36.95 21.53
N THR A 835 -8.99 -38.27 21.63
CA THR A 835 -9.18 -39.20 20.50
C THR A 835 -10.55 -39.87 20.54
N GLY A 836 -10.82 -40.75 19.56
CA GLY A 836 -12.01 -41.55 19.48
C GLY A 836 -13.15 -40.86 18.67
N PRO A 837 -14.38 -41.40 18.64
CA PRO A 837 -15.40 -40.89 17.76
C PRO A 837 -15.79 -39.45 18.06
N TRP A 838 -15.97 -38.69 16.99
CA TRP A 838 -16.43 -37.30 16.97
C TRP A 838 -17.78 -37.22 16.28
N THR A 839 -18.75 -36.57 16.88
CA THR A 839 -20.01 -36.25 16.23
C THR A 839 -19.91 -34.87 15.59
N ILE A 840 -20.10 -34.78 14.27
CA ILE A 840 -20.14 -33.48 13.57
C ILE A 840 -21.58 -33.17 13.19
N ARG A 841 -22.02 -31.95 13.47
CA ARG A 841 -23.33 -31.44 13.06
C ARG A 841 -23.17 -30.35 12.02
N PHE A 842 -23.93 -30.47 10.96
CA PHE A 842 -23.98 -29.50 9.86
C PHE A 842 -25.31 -28.73 9.89
N PRO A 843 -25.31 -27.45 9.52
CA PRO A 843 -26.52 -26.66 9.39
C PRO A 843 -27.40 -27.22 8.25
N ALA A 844 -28.72 -27.05 8.41
CA ALA A 844 -29.67 -27.37 7.36
C ALA A 844 -29.43 -26.56 6.09
N ASP A 845 -29.90 -27.05 4.95
CA ASP A 845 -29.88 -26.36 3.65
C ASP A 845 -28.49 -26.01 3.11
N ARG A 846 -27.43 -26.71 3.59
CA ARG A 846 -26.04 -26.58 3.11
C ARG A 846 -25.55 -27.84 2.37
N GLY A 847 -26.43 -28.80 2.12
CA GLY A 847 -26.17 -30.00 1.33
C GLY A 847 -25.54 -31.19 2.07
N ALA A 848 -25.05 -30.97 3.31
CA ALA A 848 -24.51 -32.04 4.14
C ALA A 848 -25.62 -32.72 4.97
N PRO A 849 -25.43 -33.99 5.39
CA PRO A 849 -26.30 -34.64 6.39
C PRO A 849 -26.31 -33.88 7.70
N ALA A 850 -27.44 -33.91 8.44
CA ALA A 850 -27.56 -33.18 9.71
C ALA A 850 -26.49 -33.57 10.75
N ALA A 851 -26.04 -34.83 10.73
CA ALA A 851 -24.95 -35.28 11.58
C ALA A 851 -24.16 -36.41 10.91
N VAL A 852 -22.85 -36.46 11.23
CA VAL A 852 -21.92 -37.50 10.79
C VAL A 852 -21.04 -37.92 11.96
N GLU A 853 -20.84 -39.22 12.11
CA GLU A 853 -19.90 -39.78 13.08
C GLU A 853 -18.55 -40.06 12.40
N LEU A 854 -17.47 -39.54 12.95
CA LEU A 854 -16.11 -39.81 12.51
C LEU A 854 -15.34 -40.59 13.58
N SER A 855 -14.85 -41.75 13.23
CA SER A 855 -13.96 -42.54 14.16
C SER A 855 -12.63 -41.82 14.40
N THR A 856 -12.15 -41.07 13.42
CA THR A 856 -10.95 -40.23 13.48
C THR A 856 -11.21 -38.91 12.74
N LEU A 857 -10.50 -37.85 13.10
CA LEU A 857 -10.54 -36.57 12.38
C LEU A 857 -9.98 -36.73 10.97
N ILE A 858 -10.69 -36.20 9.98
CA ILE A 858 -10.32 -36.25 8.56
C ILE A 858 -10.56 -34.89 7.91
N ASP A 859 -9.87 -34.65 6.81
CA ASP A 859 -10.20 -33.59 5.86
C ASP A 859 -11.56 -33.86 5.22
N TRP A 860 -12.53 -32.93 5.33
CA TRP A 860 -13.89 -33.09 4.75
C TRP A 860 -13.87 -33.43 3.26
N THR A 861 -12.88 -32.92 2.51
CA THR A 861 -12.74 -33.19 1.07
C THR A 861 -12.48 -34.67 0.76
N LYS A 862 -12.10 -35.48 1.75
CA LYS A 862 -11.86 -36.93 1.66
C LYS A 862 -13.08 -37.75 2.06
N HIS A 863 -14.15 -37.11 2.55
CA HIS A 863 -15.36 -37.82 2.95
C HIS A 863 -16.11 -38.41 1.73
N THR A 864 -16.77 -39.55 1.88
CA THR A 864 -17.49 -40.23 0.79
C THR A 864 -18.80 -39.57 0.46
N ASP A 865 -19.47 -38.94 1.42
CA ASP A 865 -20.69 -38.17 1.19
C ASP A 865 -20.37 -36.85 0.46
N PRO A 866 -20.97 -36.60 -0.72
CA PRO A 866 -20.71 -35.38 -1.49
C PRO A 866 -21.11 -34.11 -0.74
N GLY A 867 -22.15 -34.17 0.11
CA GLY A 867 -22.58 -33.02 0.91
C GLY A 867 -21.53 -32.60 1.92
N VAL A 868 -20.79 -33.53 2.51
CA VAL A 868 -19.65 -33.25 3.41
C VAL A 868 -18.44 -32.86 2.59
N LYS A 869 -18.13 -33.59 1.50
CA LYS A 869 -16.97 -33.33 0.65
C LYS A 869 -16.91 -31.89 0.12
N TYR A 870 -18.06 -31.38 -0.29
CA TYR A 870 -18.19 -30.04 -0.86
C TYR A 870 -18.77 -29.02 0.14
N PHE A 871 -18.82 -29.33 1.42
CA PHE A 871 -19.39 -28.42 2.41
C PHE A 871 -18.59 -27.12 2.52
N SER A 872 -19.32 -26.00 2.59
CA SER A 872 -18.78 -24.68 2.96
C SER A 872 -19.69 -24.00 3.96
N GLY A 873 -19.08 -23.45 5.01
CA GLY A 873 -19.74 -22.83 6.15
C GLY A 873 -19.21 -23.37 7.48
N THR A 874 -20.00 -23.24 8.54
CA THR A 874 -19.65 -23.66 9.88
C THR A 874 -20.27 -25.03 10.19
N ALA A 875 -19.45 -25.97 10.68
CA ALA A 875 -19.92 -27.24 11.23
C ALA A 875 -19.38 -27.41 12.65
N THR A 876 -20.18 -28.02 13.54
CA THR A 876 -19.88 -28.15 14.97
C THR A 876 -19.47 -29.58 15.31
N TYR A 877 -18.25 -29.75 15.81
CA TYR A 877 -17.74 -30.98 16.38
C TYR A 877 -18.12 -31.08 17.86
N HIS A 878 -18.66 -32.21 18.26
CA HIS A 878 -18.99 -32.51 19.63
C HIS A 878 -18.18 -33.69 20.11
N LYS A 879 -17.64 -33.56 21.34
CA LYS A 879 -16.79 -34.56 22.00
C LYS A 879 -16.90 -34.47 23.51
N SER A 880 -17.06 -35.62 24.16
CA SER A 880 -16.84 -35.71 25.63
C SER A 880 -15.42 -36.20 25.89
N PHE A 881 -14.75 -35.63 26.90
CA PHE A 881 -13.46 -36.07 27.38
C PHE A 881 -13.44 -36.05 28.91
N ASP A 882 -12.68 -36.96 29.51
CA ASP A 882 -12.48 -37.03 30.96
C ASP A 882 -11.16 -36.36 31.32
N LEU A 883 -11.20 -35.45 32.29
CA LEU A 883 -10.01 -34.80 32.88
C LEU A 883 -9.75 -35.36 34.27
N PRO A 884 -8.65 -36.12 34.47
CA PRO A 884 -8.27 -36.62 35.80
C PRO A 884 -8.01 -35.45 36.76
N GLU A 885 -8.33 -35.63 38.05
CA GLU A 885 -8.14 -34.61 39.10
C GLU A 885 -6.69 -34.10 39.16
N ARG A 886 -5.72 -34.97 38.92
CA ARG A 886 -4.29 -34.61 38.86
C ARG A 886 -3.89 -33.68 37.70
N HIS A 887 -4.74 -33.54 36.66
CA HIS A 887 -4.54 -32.65 35.51
C HIS A 887 -5.41 -31.40 35.61
N MET A 888 -6.08 -31.21 36.78
CA MET A 888 -6.77 -29.92 36.98
C MET A 888 -5.76 -28.78 37.05
N PRO A 889 -6.02 -27.69 36.33
CA PRO A 889 -5.16 -26.54 36.40
C PRO A 889 -5.10 -25.98 37.82
N GLY A 890 -3.87 -25.76 38.33
CA GLY A 890 -3.68 -24.95 39.53
C GLY A 890 -3.55 -23.47 39.11
N ASP A 891 -2.43 -22.88 39.48
CA ASP A 891 -2.11 -21.51 38.99
C ASP A 891 -1.49 -21.48 37.57
N ALA A 892 -1.18 -22.66 36.98
CA ALA A 892 -0.61 -22.79 35.65
C ALA A 892 -1.70 -23.10 34.60
N PRO A 893 -1.59 -22.56 33.34
CA PRO A 893 -2.61 -22.76 32.33
C PRO A 893 -2.71 -24.19 31.80
N LEU A 894 -3.93 -24.60 31.46
CA LEU A 894 -4.23 -25.82 30.72
C LEU A 894 -4.64 -25.42 29.27
N MET A 895 -3.77 -25.70 28.32
CA MET A 895 -3.97 -25.37 26.94
C MET A 895 -4.63 -26.48 26.17
N LEU A 896 -5.70 -26.15 25.46
CA LEU A 896 -6.29 -27.00 24.42
C LEU A 896 -5.64 -26.63 23.08
N ASP A 897 -4.95 -27.59 22.47
CA ASP A 897 -4.39 -27.47 21.11
C ASP A 897 -5.25 -28.28 20.14
N LEU A 898 -5.78 -27.61 19.11
CA LEU A 898 -6.60 -28.24 18.08
C LEU A 898 -5.77 -28.85 16.93
N GLY A 899 -4.45 -28.62 16.94
CA GLY A 899 -3.58 -28.98 15.83
C GLY A 899 -3.96 -28.21 14.57
N VAL A 900 -4.26 -28.90 13.47
CA VAL A 900 -4.57 -28.25 12.20
C VAL A 900 -6.07 -28.01 12.06
N VAL A 901 -6.46 -26.78 11.84
CA VAL A 901 -7.84 -26.34 11.55
C VAL A 901 -7.86 -25.61 10.19
N LYS A 902 -8.97 -25.68 9.48
CA LYS A 902 -9.22 -24.97 8.22
C LYS A 902 -10.63 -24.38 8.19
N GLU A 903 -10.83 -23.05 8.39
CA GLU A 903 -9.89 -21.95 8.58
C GLU A 903 -9.98 -21.33 10.01
N VAL A 904 -11.20 -21.30 10.60
CA VAL A 904 -11.51 -20.66 11.88
C VAL A 904 -12.15 -21.67 12.81
N ALA A 905 -11.81 -21.65 14.11
CA ALA A 905 -12.47 -22.43 15.12
C ALA A 905 -13.00 -21.55 16.26
N VAL A 906 -14.23 -21.82 16.72
CA VAL A 906 -14.76 -21.32 18.00
C VAL A 906 -14.82 -22.49 18.97
N VAL A 907 -14.17 -22.34 20.12
CA VAL A 907 -14.08 -23.41 21.12
C VAL A 907 -15.03 -23.11 22.27
N ARG A 908 -15.86 -24.10 22.63
CA ARG A 908 -16.69 -24.09 23.85
C ARG A 908 -16.40 -25.30 24.69
N VAL A 909 -16.22 -25.08 25.99
CA VAL A 909 -16.08 -26.14 26.97
C VAL A 909 -17.18 -26.00 28.00
N ASN A 910 -17.93 -27.09 28.21
CA ASN A 910 -19.08 -27.12 29.11
C ASN A 910 -20.11 -26.01 28.83
N GLY A 911 -20.32 -25.68 27.53
CA GLY A 911 -21.26 -24.64 27.05
C GLY A 911 -20.79 -23.20 27.18
N ARG A 912 -19.57 -22.99 27.67
CA ARG A 912 -18.96 -21.63 27.77
C ARG A 912 -17.92 -21.46 26.69
N GLU A 913 -17.93 -20.31 26.00
CA GLU A 913 -16.97 -19.97 24.96
C GLU A 913 -15.58 -19.67 25.59
N ALA A 914 -14.58 -20.43 25.17
CA ALA A 914 -13.20 -20.25 25.57
C ALA A 914 -12.44 -19.32 24.65
N GLY A 915 -12.79 -19.28 23.34
CA GLY A 915 -12.19 -18.33 22.40
C GLY A 915 -12.42 -18.63 20.93
N VAL A 916 -12.04 -17.65 20.09
CA VAL A 916 -12.05 -17.72 18.62
C VAL A 916 -10.62 -17.85 18.12
N LEU A 917 -10.33 -18.96 17.46
CA LEU A 917 -9.00 -19.28 16.91
C LEU A 917 -9.07 -19.11 15.39
N TRP A 918 -8.35 -18.14 14.85
CA TRP A 918 -8.46 -17.72 13.45
C TRP A 918 -7.15 -17.85 12.66
N LYS A 919 -6.09 -18.27 13.31
CA LYS A 919 -4.77 -18.57 12.71
C LYS A 919 -3.99 -19.58 13.56
N GLU A 920 -2.92 -20.14 13.01
CA GLU A 920 -1.96 -20.96 13.74
C GLU A 920 -1.15 -20.15 14.77
N PRO A 921 -0.83 -20.76 15.94
CA PRO A 921 -1.29 -22.06 16.43
C PRO A 921 -2.73 -22.00 16.96
N TYR A 922 -3.53 -23.04 16.67
CA TYR A 922 -4.93 -23.12 17.12
C TYR A 922 -4.98 -23.61 18.57
N ARG A 923 -4.57 -22.76 19.51
CA ARG A 923 -4.46 -23.05 20.95
C ARG A 923 -5.29 -22.06 21.77
N VAL A 924 -5.92 -22.54 22.83
CA VAL A 924 -6.68 -21.71 23.77
C VAL A 924 -6.53 -22.24 25.20
N ASP A 925 -6.42 -21.31 26.17
CA ASP A 925 -6.46 -21.65 27.60
C ASP A 925 -7.89 -22.02 27.99
N VAL A 926 -8.01 -23.24 28.53
CA VAL A 926 -9.31 -23.80 28.98
C VAL A 926 -9.38 -23.97 30.50
N SER A 927 -8.42 -23.45 31.26
CA SER A 927 -8.30 -23.59 32.70
C SER A 927 -9.59 -23.29 33.47
N ASP A 928 -10.25 -22.14 33.12
CA ASP A 928 -11.46 -21.66 33.80
C ASP A 928 -12.75 -22.38 33.33
N PHE A 929 -12.65 -23.26 32.35
CA PHE A 929 -13.81 -23.85 31.65
C PHE A 929 -13.96 -25.34 31.99
N VAL A 930 -12.89 -26.01 32.41
CA VAL A 930 -12.85 -27.46 32.71
C VAL A 930 -13.25 -27.76 34.13
N ARG A 931 -13.61 -29.04 34.36
CA ARG A 931 -13.90 -29.60 35.69
C ARG A 931 -13.32 -31.04 35.80
N PRO A 932 -13.08 -31.53 36.99
CA PRO A 932 -12.69 -32.96 37.18
C PRO A 932 -13.75 -33.90 36.59
N GLY A 933 -13.30 -34.98 35.96
CA GLY A 933 -14.19 -35.96 35.32
C GLY A 933 -14.65 -35.48 33.93
N SER A 934 -15.92 -35.75 33.64
CA SER A 934 -16.45 -35.56 32.27
C SER A 934 -16.67 -34.11 31.90
N ASN A 935 -16.11 -33.71 30.77
CA ASN A 935 -16.26 -32.38 30.13
C ASN A 935 -16.84 -32.54 28.73
N GLN A 936 -17.64 -31.54 28.31
CA GLN A 936 -18.19 -31.42 26.96
C GLN A 936 -17.37 -30.41 26.17
N LEU A 937 -16.87 -30.83 25.03
CA LEU A 937 -16.13 -29.99 24.09
C LEU A 937 -16.95 -29.80 22.82
N GLU A 938 -17.18 -28.57 22.46
CA GLU A 938 -17.78 -28.15 21.19
C GLU A 938 -16.79 -27.30 20.42
N ILE A 939 -16.54 -27.63 19.14
CA ILE A 939 -15.64 -26.88 18.26
C ILE A 939 -16.41 -26.57 16.99
N GLU A 940 -16.77 -25.29 16.80
CA GLU A 940 -17.31 -24.81 15.53
C GLU A 940 -16.15 -24.59 14.60
N VAL A 941 -16.15 -25.24 13.44
CA VAL A 941 -15.12 -25.06 12.42
C VAL A 941 -15.74 -24.46 11.17
N THR A 942 -15.18 -23.36 10.72
CA THR A 942 -15.64 -22.61 9.55
C THR A 942 -14.59 -22.63 8.45
N ASN A 943 -14.96 -23.12 7.25
CA ASN A 943 -14.12 -23.06 6.05
C ASN A 943 -14.61 -21.98 5.08
N VAL A 944 -13.97 -21.87 3.91
CA VAL A 944 -14.30 -20.88 2.86
C VAL A 944 -15.26 -21.43 1.80
N TRP A 945 -15.86 -20.54 0.98
CA TRP A 945 -16.89 -20.90 -0.02
C TRP A 945 -16.39 -21.78 -1.18
N ASN A 946 -15.10 -21.80 -1.48
CA ASN A 946 -14.52 -22.47 -2.64
C ASN A 946 -15.12 -23.86 -2.90
N ASN A 947 -15.15 -24.73 -1.89
CA ASN A 947 -15.52 -26.12 -2.07
C ASN A 947 -17.00 -26.29 -2.49
N ARG A 948 -17.90 -25.49 -1.90
CA ARG A 948 -19.32 -25.57 -2.28
C ARG A 948 -19.56 -25.05 -3.69
N ILE A 949 -18.91 -23.95 -4.07
CA ILE A 949 -19.05 -23.41 -5.42
C ILE A 949 -18.55 -24.43 -6.45
N VAL A 950 -17.39 -25.07 -6.22
CA VAL A 950 -16.87 -26.14 -7.09
C VAL A 950 -17.87 -27.31 -7.17
N GLY A 951 -18.50 -27.67 -6.06
CA GLY A 951 -19.54 -28.75 -6.05
C GLY A 951 -20.78 -28.37 -6.86
N ASP A 952 -21.12 -27.09 -6.94
CA ASP A 952 -22.32 -26.59 -7.64
C ASP A 952 -22.11 -26.29 -9.12
N VAL A 953 -20.83 -26.10 -9.57
CA VAL A 953 -20.54 -25.73 -10.97
C VAL A 953 -21.18 -26.71 -11.99
N SER A 954 -21.24 -27.99 -11.67
CA SER A 954 -21.83 -29.04 -12.54
C SER A 954 -23.34 -29.22 -12.37
N GLN A 955 -23.97 -28.53 -11.43
CA GLN A 955 -25.38 -28.61 -11.15
C GLN A 955 -26.20 -27.68 -12.05
N ALA A 956 -27.48 -28.05 -12.33
CA ALA A 956 -28.42 -27.13 -12.93
C ALA A 956 -28.64 -25.91 -11.98
N ALA A 957 -28.99 -24.76 -12.52
CA ALA A 957 -29.06 -23.53 -11.73
C ALA A 957 -30.07 -23.63 -10.56
N GLU A 958 -31.17 -24.37 -10.75
CA GLU A 958 -32.20 -24.62 -9.74
C GLU A 958 -31.76 -25.58 -8.62
N ASP A 959 -30.73 -26.38 -8.86
CA ASP A 959 -30.23 -27.37 -7.91
C ASP A 959 -28.99 -26.86 -7.12
N ARG A 960 -28.48 -25.68 -7.48
CA ARG A 960 -27.33 -25.09 -6.83
C ARG A 960 -27.68 -24.56 -5.44
N ILE A 961 -26.83 -24.83 -4.47
CA ILE A 961 -26.90 -24.26 -3.13
C ILE A 961 -26.34 -22.82 -3.13
N THR A 962 -25.36 -22.59 -3.98
CA THR A 962 -24.70 -21.27 -4.09
C THR A 962 -25.23 -20.47 -5.28
N ARG A 963 -25.24 -19.16 -5.14
CA ARG A 963 -25.57 -18.21 -6.20
C ARG A 963 -24.54 -17.06 -6.20
N THR A 964 -23.90 -16.83 -7.35
CA THR A 964 -22.96 -15.72 -7.57
C THR A 964 -22.83 -15.40 -9.04
N ASN A 965 -22.51 -14.14 -9.38
CA ASN A 965 -22.20 -13.73 -10.76
C ASN A 965 -20.83 -14.24 -11.24
N LEU A 966 -20.01 -14.85 -10.38
CA LEU A 966 -18.64 -15.29 -10.70
C LEU A 966 -18.53 -16.81 -10.93
N PHE A 967 -19.59 -17.54 -11.14
CA PHE A 967 -19.55 -19.01 -11.38
C PHE A 967 -18.57 -19.40 -12.47
N GLU A 968 -18.44 -18.61 -13.54
CA GLU A 968 -17.52 -18.89 -14.66
C GLU A 968 -16.03 -18.95 -14.25
N LYS A 969 -15.69 -18.44 -13.07
CA LYS A 969 -14.32 -18.53 -12.54
C LYS A 969 -13.96 -19.90 -12.00
N PHE A 970 -14.96 -20.75 -11.76
CA PHE A 970 -14.78 -22.09 -11.22
C PHE A 970 -15.04 -23.15 -12.28
N LYS A 971 -14.36 -24.28 -12.14
CA LYS A 971 -14.51 -25.46 -13.03
C LYS A 971 -14.78 -26.69 -12.19
N PRO A 972 -15.41 -27.75 -12.76
CA PRO A 972 -15.63 -28.99 -12.03
C PRO A 972 -14.39 -29.68 -11.51
N ASP A 973 -13.24 -29.43 -12.14
CA ASP A 973 -11.92 -29.93 -11.76
C ASP A 973 -11.06 -28.91 -10.98
N SER A 974 -11.65 -27.80 -10.57
CA SER A 974 -10.96 -26.84 -9.69
C SER A 974 -10.55 -27.52 -8.38
N PRO A 975 -9.36 -27.20 -7.83
CA PRO A 975 -8.90 -27.82 -6.59
C PRO A 975 -9.85 -27.57 -5.43
N LEU A 976 -10.13 -28.62 -4.66
CA LEU A 976 -10.78 -28.47 -3.36
C LEU A 976 -9.76 -28.09 -2.31
N LEU A 977 -10.13 -27.18 -1.43
CA LEU A 977 -9.32 -26.73 -0.31
C LEU A 977 -9.57 -27.64 0.90
N ARG A 978 -8.49 -28.04 1.58
CA ARG A 978 -8.58 -28.80 2.83
C ARG A 978 -9.53 -28.11 3.80
N SER A 979 -10.35 -28.88 4.51
CA SER A 979 -11.45 -28.33 5.32
C SER A 979 -11.71 -29.15 6.57
N GLY A 980 -12.13 -28.47 7.63
CA GLY A 980 -12.51 -29.09 8.88
C GLY A 980 -11.41 -29.10 9.94
N LEU A 981 -11.67 -29.81 11.03
CA LEU A 981 -10.72 -30.11 12.10
C LEU A 981 -9.92 -31.36 11.73
N LEU A 982 -8.61 -31.19 11.56
CA LEU A 982 -7.73 -32.28 11.18
C LEU A 982 -6.91 -32.81 12.36
N GLY A 983 -6.80 -32.05 13.44
CA GLY A 983 -6.08 -32.40 14.65
C GLY A 983 -4.56 -32.51 14.49
N PRO A 984 -3.85 -33.23 15.40
CA PRO A 984 -4.40 -33.90 16.60
C PRO A 984 -4.89 -32.89 17.64
N VAL A 985 -5.92 -33.27 18.39
CA VAL A 985 -6.44 -32.48 19.51
C VAL A 985 -5.86 -32.98 20.81
N SER A 986 -5.28 -32.07 21.60
CA SER A 986 -4.64 -32.41 22.89
C SER A 986 -4.78 -31.32 23.94
N LEU A 987 -4.64 -31.72 25.20
CA LEU A 987 -4.51 -30.84 26.35
C LEU A 987 -3.06 -30.90 26.85
N SER A 988 -2.44 -29.75 27.06
CA SER A 988 -1.11 -29.63 27.64
C SER A 988 -1.15 -28.66 28.82
N GLN A 989 -0.44 -29.00 29.88
CA GLN A 989 -0.40 -28.20 31.10
C GLN A 989 1.02 -27.73 31.36
N ALA A 990 1.19 -26.45 31.69
CA ALA A 990 2.46 -25.90 32.14
C ALA A 990 2.65 -26.16 33.67
N VAL A 991 3.86 -25.90 34.14
CA VAL A 991 4.22 -25.85 35.55
C VAL A 991 4.78 -24.48 35.89
N LEU A 992 4.31 -23.90 36.99
CA LEU A 992 4.91 -22.68 37.53
C LEU A 992 6.15 -23.03 38.35
N ALA A 993 7.26 -22.39 38.02
CA ALA A 993 8.53 -22.56 38.74
C ALA A 993 9.00 -21.24 39.32
N VAL A 994 9.43 -21.24 40.55
CA VAL A 994 10.10 -20.10 41.20
C VAL A 994 11.61 -20.37 41.21
N ALA A 995 12.41 -19.40 40.85
CA ALA A 995 13.85 -19.58 40.75
C ALA A 995 14.52 -19.79 42.09
N GLU A 996 15.52 -20.66 42.07
CA GLU A 996 16.53 -20.80 43.13
C GLU A 996 17.71 -19.89 42.78
N TRP A 997 18.14 -19.05 43.71
CA TRP A 997 19.29 -18.18 43.54
C TRP A 997 20.58 -18.82 44.10
N GLU A 998 21.68 -18.67 43.36
CA GLU A 998 23.02 -19.13 43.75
C GLU A 998 23.76 -18.14 44.64
#